data_df3384ec45dfb00cb7f10a2af10acab7
#
_entry.id   df3384ec45dfb00cb7f10a2af10acab7
#
_cell.length_a   1.000
_cell.length_b   1.000
_cell.length_c   1.000
_cell.angle_alpha   90.00
_cell.angle_beta   90.00
_cell.angle_gamma   90.00
#
_symmetry.space_group_name_H-M   'P 1'
#
loop_
_entity.id
_entity.type
_entity.pdbx_description
1 polymer ?
#
loop_
_entity_poly.entity_id
_entity_poly.type
_entity_poly.pdbx_seq_one_letter_code
_entity_poly.pdbx_strand_id
1 'polypeptide(L)'
;MLTRIAPIFGGRVEALGVAPLNKQITGHAIIESLAWGITRIFAPVKKPNCSISARTGGTLAKSAPGWRTAVPIVLLVLATSLAPWQPAHAGDAPAGVGHPAQPNLAFFYGANPPVDLLQAFDAVVVDPARGFDPAAHPLPHTVWIARTRPADSGVTSEAFAQSLAPLWQHGYRGFLLDTPAAIAAAEAIRATHPDARLVVAGPDALRTAQPHAKALYAVVGDSLVRGLNETGTLPADVPDATRASRLAADRAFTQQTGVPVVSLEYCPRTERACARATAATVVATGVVPYVTDAARDIVGVGAIEVLPRKILVVQDPAAGLPLDETPGVRDLATPLNYLGYDVEYADANGQLPNDITPDRYAGVVAWFQGDDLRDSNAWRNWVEARMAAHVPVAFMGQFGFDAEQDDGTALDLLAVAGPFNDAVQIVSRDPMIGFEIDPKPGPRDLTGIQVGAASRSLLRVRSGNATLDEVAITPWGGFAMNPYTIVSLNGIGQERWAIQPMSFLTAALRLQQMPAPNVTTENGRRLFMTHVDGDGFASRVEFPGPDYSGEALYQQIFTRYKIPMTLSVIEGEVGAKGLYPQISPRLEEIARKMFALPYVDIGTHTYSHPFEWEDVDATTGERIDRGGGDTAFSLNIPNYKFNIDREINGSIDYINSRLAPPGKKTVILQWPGNCEPPAIVVRKVYAAGIDNINGGDTVITKSANSWTNIAPIGVDKGPGAYQVYAPNQDENVYTNDWLGPFYGFTRVLETFDLTDKPLRFKPIDIYYHMYSGTKVASLHALDQIFSAVLKEPVLPVRITDYTHKVLDWRSFAVARAVAPAGVAGSAGSNWIVRGDGEVRELRAPPGSVPDLRASAGVTGYYVGSDGTYIHFADGAAAVALTQANAAQTANAQLPYIAVANGYVRQFRRTSHGVAFEFGGYYQPFVQLANAGTCSVQVAGRPLAIQRSGASLRFETPASAALQMNYQPVEVNCAG
;
A
#
# COMPACT_ATOMS: atom_id res chain seq x y z
N MET A 1 -8.33 20.29 7.91
CA MET A 1 -7.51 21.50 7.68
C MET A 1 -7.89 22.69 8.56
N LEU A 2 -9.14 22.88 8.91
CA LEU A 2 -9.60 23.99 9.77
C LEU A 2 -9.37 23.79 11.28
N THR A 3 -9.13 22.59 11.75
CA THR A 3 -8.96 22.28 13.19
C THR A 3 -7.58 22.64 13.77
N ARG A 4 -6.58 22.91 12.95
CA ARG A 4 -5.22 23.28 13.43
C ARG A 4 -4.94 24.80 13.49
N ILE A 5 -5.86 25.68 13.11
CA ILE A 5 -5.58 27.15 13.00
C ILE A 5 -6.39 28.04 13.96
N ALA A 6 -7.09 27.52 14.92
CA ALA A 6 -7.69 28.37 15.95
C ALA A 6 -7.01 28.09 17.30
N PRO A 7 -6.11 28.94 17.84
CA PRO A 7 -6.49 30.20 18.40
C PRO A 7 -5.40 31.30 18.32
N ILE A 8 -5.54 32.29 17.54
CA ILE A 8 -4.83 33.56 17.75
C ILE A 8 -5.77 34.68 17.31
N PHE A 9 -6.60 35.21 18.20
CA PHE A 9 -7.04 36.60 18.20
C PHE A 9 -8.04 36.86 19.34
N GLY A 10 -7.51 37.05 20.54
CA GLY A 10 -8.15 37.76 21.62
C GLY A 10 -7.56 39.18 21.67
N GLY A 11 -8.13 40.09 20.97
CA GLY A 11 -7.75 41.52 21.02
C GLY A 11 -8.91 42.38 20.56
N ARG A 12 -9.48 43.14 21.49
CA ARG A 12 -10.46 44.21 21.22
C ARG A 12 -9.93 45.19 20.17
N VAL A 13 -10.71 45.46 19.14
CA VAL A 13 -10.53 46.64 18.27
C VAL A 13 -11.73 47.57 18.45
N GLU A 14 -11.47 48.75 18.95
CA GLU A 14 -12.44 49.86 18.98
C GLU A 14 -12.62 50.45 17.57
N ALA A 15 -13.85 50.81 17.31
CA ALA A 15 -14.30 51.37 16.03
C ALA A 15 -13.76 52.77 15.77
N LEU A 16 -13.24 52.98 14.56
CA LEU A 16 -13.17 54.30 13.94
C LEU A 16 -13.80 54.24 12.55
N GLY A 17 -14.85 55.04 12.37
CA GLY A 17 -15.63 55.07 11.17
C GLY A 17 -14.98 55.89 10.04
N VAL A 18 -15.19 55.44 8.81
CA VAL A 18 -15.13 56.26 7.59
C VAL A 18 -16.19 55.82 6.61
N ALA A 19 -16.86 56.78 5.99
CA ALA A 19 -18.01 56.65 5.12
C ALA A 19 -17.71 56.07 3.73
N PRO A 20 -18.71 55.72 2.91
CA PRO A 20 -18.59 54.78 1.78
C PRO A 20 -18.24 55.47 0.45
N LEU A 21 -17.45 54.83 -0.36
CA LEU A 21 -17.31 55.15 -1.78
C LEU A 21 -17.65 53.92 -2.61
N ASN A 22 -18.75 54.05 -3.32
CA ASN A 22 -19.30 53.17 -4.31
C ASN A 22 -18.32 52.95 -5.46
N LYS A 23 -18.01 51.68 -5.78
CA LYS A 23 -17.86 51.24 -7.16
C LYS A 23 -17.98 49.70 -7.24
N GLN A 24 -19.00 49.25 -7.95
CA GLN A 24 -19.21 47.87 -8.39
C GLN A 24 -18.03 47.39 -9.22
N ILE A 25 -17.39 46.30 -8.82
CA ILE A 25 -16.68 45.36 -9.71
C ILE A 25 -16.93 43.95 -9.21
N THR A 26 -17.49 43.17 -10.09
CA THR A 26 -17.90 41.79 -9.96
C THR A 26 -16.70 40.89 -9.76
N GLY A 27 -16.54 40.32 -8.55
CA GLY A 27 -15.62 39.24 -8.23
C GLY A 27 -16.31 38.26 -7.29
N HIS A 28 -17.43 37.67 -7.72
CA HIS A 28 -18.34 36.95 -6.84
C HIS A 28 -18.03 35.46 -6.62
N ALA A 29 -17.04 34.88 -7.29
CA ALA A 29 -16.78 33.45 -7.20
C ALA A 29 -15.71 33.01 -6.17
N ILE A 30 -14.90 33.96 -5.67
CA ILE A 30 -13.79 33.63 -4.75
C ILE A 30 -14.11 34.01 -3.29
N ILE A 31 -15.06 34.91 -3.07
CA ILE A 31 -15.35 35.47 -1.73
C ILE A 31 -16.38 34.61 -0.98
N GLU A 32 -17.22 33.87 -1.66
CA GLU A 32 -18.25 33.04 -1.00
C GLU A 32 -17.70 31.75 -0.34
N SER A 33 -16.62 31.20 -0.79
CA SER A 33 -15.98 30.04 -0.15
C SER A 33 -15.33 30.37 1.20
N LEU A 34 -15.03 31.64 1.47
CA LEU A 34 -14.35 32.10 2.68
C LEU A 34 -15.30 32.63 3.77
N ALA A 35 -16.57 32.86 3.46
CA ALA A 35 -17.52 33.46 4.41
C ALA A 35 -18.28 32.48 5.28
N TRP A 36 -18.23 31.18 4.99
CA TRP A 36 -19.09 30.17 5.64
C TRP A 36 -18.45 29.42 6.80
N GLY A 37 -17.14 29.47 6.99
CA GLY A 37 -16.44 28.85 8.12
C GLY A 37 -16.64 29.51 9.49
N ILE A 38 -17.21 30.73 9.56
CA ILE A 38 -17.20 31.55 10.80
C ILE A 38 -18.53 31.56 11.56
N THR A 39 -19.64 31.05 11.00
CA THR A 39 -20.98 31.24 11.59
C THR A 39 -21.51 30.01 12.39
N ARG A 40 -20.77 28.95 12.60
CA ARG A 40 -21.27 27.77 13.33
C ARG A 40 -20.84 27.62 14.79
N ILE A 41 -20.32 28.65 15.44
CA ILE A 41 -20.04 28.59 16.88
C ILE A 41 -21.05 29.49 17.61
N PHE A 42 -22.18 28.98 18.00
CA PHE A 42 -23.12 29.39 19.03
C PHE A 42 -24.59 29.16 18.64
N ALA A 43 -25.08 27.97 19.00
CA ALA A 43 -26.49 27.79 19.30
C ALA A 43 -26.67 26.70 20.37
N PRO A 44 -27.53 26.89 21.38
CA PRO A 44 -27.59 26.02 22.57
C PRO A 44 -28.45 24.77 22.35
N VAL A 45 -27.96 23.68 22.90
CA VAL A 45 -28.58 22.36 22.96
C VAL A 45 -29.91 22.43 23.71
N LYS A 46 -31.01 21.99 23.08
CA LYS A 46 -32.25 21.58 23.73
C LYS A 46 -32.48 20.09 23.47
N LYS A 47 -32.56 19.33 24.58
CA LYS A 47 -32.94 17.91 24.57
C LYS A 47 -34.40 17.76 24.15
N PRO A 48 -34.77 16.71 23.42
CA PRO A 48 -36.14 16.22 23.39
C PRO A 48 -36.31 14.89 24.12
N ASN A 49 -37.41 14.84 24.85
CA ASN A 49 -37.93 13.70 25.59
C ASN A 49 -38.48 12.61 24.67
N CYS A 50 -38.31 11.40 25.18
CA CYS A 50 -38.86 10.15 24.73
C CYS A 50 -40.38 10.08 24.75
N SER A 51 -41.05 9.45 23.76
CA SER A 51 -42.23 8.60 24.02
C SER A 51 -42.41 7.57 22.92
N ILE A 52 -42.54 6.34 23.38
CA ILE A 52 -42.77 5.07 22.67
C ILE A 52 -44.23 4.98 22.25
N SER A 53 -44.57 4.47 21.07
CA SER A 53 -45.73 3.63 20.93
C SER A 53 -45.62 2.65 19.74
N ALA A 54 -45.79 1.38 20.07
CA ALA A 54 -45.88 0.25 19.15
C ALA A 54 -47.32 0.09 18.62
N ARG A 55 -47.45 -0.47 17.40
CA ARG A 55 -48.50 -1.45 17.00
C ARG A 55 -48.30 -1.89 15.55
N THR A 56 -47.87 -3.10 15.36
CA THR A 56 -48.58 -4.33 14.89
C THR A 56 -49.35 -4.28 13.58
N GLY A 57 -48.91 -5.08 12.62
CA GLY A 57 -49.72 -6.14 11.98
C GLY A 57 -50.17 -5.89 10.57
N GLY A 58 -49.94 -6.88 9.71
CA GLY A 58 -50.84 -7.16 8.59
C GLY A 58 -50.18 -7.65 7.30
N THR A 59 -50.16 -8.95 7.15
CA THR A 59 -49.91 -9.79 5.98
C THR A 59 -50.86 -9.63 4.80
N LEU A 60 -50.39 -9.99 3.56
CA LEU A 60 -51.02 -10.83 2.47
C LEU A 60 -50.73 -10.24 1.09
N ALA A 61 -49.96 -10.83 0.25
CA ALA A 61 -49.99 -11.93 -0.68
C ALA A 61 -50.81 -11.74 -2.00
N LYS A 62 -50.12 -12.15 -3.11
CA LYS A 62 -50.61 -12.58 -4.45
C LYS A 62 -50.96 -11.47 -5.47
N SER A 63 -50.51 -11.49 -6.73
CA SER A 63 -50.37 -12.54 -7.75
C SER A 63 -49.89 -11.90 -9.06
N ALA A 64 -49.13 -12.65 -9.85
CA ALA A 64 -48.85 -12.38 -11.29
C ALA A 64 -50.05 -12.82 -12.15
N PRO A 65 -50.15 -12.49 -13.41
CA PRO A 65 -49.32 -13.02 -14.51
C PRO A 65 -49.05 -12.06 -15.71
N GLY A 66 -47.96 -12.17 -16.36
CA GLY A 66 -47.62 -12.69 -17.68
C GLY A 66 -48.16 -12.01 -18.93
N TRP A 67 -47.24 -11.66 -19.85
CA TRP A 67 -47.43 -11.90 -21.31
C TRP A 67 -46.08 -11.65 -22.05
N ARG A 68 -45.77 -12.58 -22.92
CA ARG A 68 -44.65 -12.62 -23.86
C ARG A 68 -44.97 -11.78 -25.11
N THR A 69 -43.98 -11.08 -25.69
CA THR A 69 -43.83 -11.01 -27.15
C THR A 69 -42.35 -10.81 -27.50
N ALA A 70 -41.85 -11.69 -28.33
CA ALA A 70 -40.53 -11.70 -28.94
C ALA A 70 -40.51 -10.87 -30.24
N VAL A 71 -39.45 -10.11 -30.47
CA VAL A 71 -39.10 -9.59 -31.81
C VAL A 71 -37.61 -9.80 -32.01
N PRO A 72 -37.18 -10.40 -33.12
CA PRO A 72 -35.77 -10.64 -33.37
C PRO A 72 -35.09 -9.40 -33.96
N ILE A 73 -33.98 -8.97 -33.40
CA ILE A 73 -33.10 -7.99 -34.00
C ILE A 73 -31.86 -8.70 -34.55
N VAL A 74 -31.63 -8.50 -35.81
CA VAL A 74 -30.50 -8.97 -36.63
C VAL A 74 -29.23 -8.36 -36.10
N LEU A 75 -28.26 -9.18 -35.69
CA LEU A 75 -26.90 -8.77 -35.38
C LEU A 75 -26.10 -8.63 -36.68
N LEU A 76 -25.70 -7.41 -37.00
CA LEU A 76 -24.65 -7.13 -37.98
C LEU A 76 -23.32 -7.16 -37.23
N VAL A 77 -22.52 -8.21 -37.43
CA VAL A 77 -21.18 -8.35 -36.87
C VAL A 77 -20.22 -7.53 -37.72
N LEU A 78 -19.76 -6.40 -37.19
CA LEU A 78 -18.54 -5.73 -37.64
C LEU A 78 -17.40 -6.25 -36.80
N ALA A 79 -16.62 -7.17 -37.37
CA ALA A 79 -15.37 -7.63 -36.79
C ALA A 79 -14.31 -6.53 -36.88
N THR A 80 -14.10 -5.79 -35.84
CA THR A 80 -12.83 -5.07 -35.62
C THR A 80 -11.92 -5.97 -34.81
N SER A 81 -10.80 -6.30 -35.41
CA SER A 81 -9.73 -7.12 -34.85
C SER A 81 -9.15 -6.49 -33.58
N LEU A 82 -9.65 -6.89 -32.44
CA LEU A 82 -8.94 -6.81 -31.17
C LEU A 82 -8.03 -8.03 -31.13
N ALA A 83 -6.74 -7.84 -31.34
CA ALA A 83 -5.74 -8.84 -31.01
C ALA A 83 -5.86 -9.11 -29.51
N PRO A 84 -6.01 -10.36 -29.06
CA PRO A 84 -5.97 -10.66 -27.64
C PRO A 84 -4.56 -10.35 -27.14
N TRP A 85 -4.49 -9.58 -26.08
CA TRP A 85 -3.29 -9.41 -25.27
C TRP A 85 -2.91 -10.81 -24.76
N GLN A 86 -1.90 -11.43 -25.35
CA GLN A 86 -1.31 -12.64 -24.80
C GLN A 86 -0.44 -12.20 -23.63
N PRO A 87 -0.69 -12.72 -22.41
CA PRO A 87 0.29 -12.58 -21.36
C PRO A 87 1.58 -13.23 -21.85
N ALA A 88 2.68 -12.50 -21.74
CA ALA A 88 4.01 -13.02 -21.99
C ALA A 88 4.14 -14.35 -21.26
N HIS A 89 4.57 -15.38 -21.98
CA HIS A 89 4.86 -16.68 -21.39
C HIS A 89 5.72 -16.47 -20.15
N ALA A 90 5.35 -17.14 -19.05
CA ALA A 90 6.18 -17.20 -17.86
C ALA A 90 7.58 -17.63 -18.27
N GLY A 91 8.46 -16.63 -18.44
CA GLY A 91 9.89 -16.87 -18.56
C GLY A 91 10.31 -17.65 -17.32
N ASP A 92 11.20 -18.60 -17.48
CA ASP A 92 11.75 -19.43 -16.43
C ASP A 92 11.98 -18.58 -15.19
N ALA A 93 11.30 -18.91 -14.08
CA ALA A 93 11.53 -18.30 -12.79
C ALA A 93 13.03 -18.36 -12.51
N PRO A 94 13.67 -17.25 -12.06
CA PRO A 94 15.10 -17.23 -11.83
C PRO A 94 15.46 -18.40 -10.92
N ALA A 95 16.40 -19.21 -11.33
CA ALA A 95 16.90 -20.34 -10.56
C ALA A 95 17.30 -19.85 -9.16
N GLY A 96 16.66 -20.39 -8.15
CA GLY A 96 16.85 -19.98 -6.75
C GLY A 96 18.31 -20.08 -6.32
N VAL A 97 18.65 -19.27 -5.35
CA VAL A 97 19.97 -19.16 -4.72
C VAL A 97 20.41 -20.55 -4.22
N GLY A 98 21.32 -21.18 -4.94
CA GLY A 98 22.23 -22.20 -4.40
C GLY A 98 21.79 -23.66 -4.33
N HIS A 99 20.58 -24.06 -4.79
CA HIS A 99 20.21 -25.47 -4.95
C HIS A 99 19.39 -25.68 -6.23
N PRO A 100 19.40 -26.89 -6.85
CA PRO A 100 18.50 -27.19 -7.97
C PRO A 100 17.06 -26.86 -7.53
N ALA A 101 16.34 -26.17 -8.39
CA ALA A 101 15.07 -25.50 -8.10
C ALA A 101 14.08 -26.39 -7.34
N GLN A 102 14.03 -26.26 -6.02
CA GLN A 102 13.00 -26.87 -5.18
C GLN A 102 11.81 -25.92 -5.19
N PRO A 103 10.59 -26.37 -5.54
CA PRO A 103 9.44 -25.50 -5.63
C PRO A 103 9.00 -25.00 -4.24
N ASN A 104 8.74 -23.73 -4.10
CA ASN A 104 8.03 -23.18 -2.94
C ASN A 104 6.54 -23.45 -3.14
N LEU A 105 6.05 -24.56 -2.59
CA LEU A 105 4.66 -25.02 -2.72
C LEU A 105 3.90 -24.79 -1.42
N ALA A 106 2.72 -24.18 -1.49
CA ALA A 106 1.83 -23.96 -0.36
C ALA A 106 0.53 -24.77 -0.51
N PHE A 107 -0.12 -25.08 0.63
CA PHE A 107 -1.43 -25.71 0.72
C PHE A 107 -2.34 -24.86 1.59
N PHE A 108 -3.43 -24.34 1.00
CA PHE A 108 -4.39 -23.50 1.71
C PHE A 108 -5.82 -23.92 1.36
N TYR A 109 -6.57 -24.43 2.34
CA TYR A 109 -7.93 -24.95 2.15
C TYR A 109 -9.01 -24.12 2.83
N GLY A 110 -8.65 -22.92 3.32
CA GLY A 110 -9.61 -21.95 3.86
C GLY A 110 -10.50 -21.33 2.77
N ALA A 111 -11.60 -20.70 3.18
CA ALA A 111 -12.54 -20.07 2.26
C ALA A 111 -11.98 -18.81 1.57
N ASN A 112 -11.16 -18.02 2.28
CA ASN A 112 -10.63 -16.75 1.80
C ASN A 112 -9.10 -16.80 1.80
N PRO A 113 -8.46 -17.31 0.72
CA PRO A 113 -7.01 -17.35 0.61
C PRO A 113 -6.44 -15.92 0.68
N PRO A 114 -5.46 -15.63 1.56
CA PRO A 114 -4.78 -14.34 1.61
C PRO A 114 -3.80 -14.23 0.43
N VAL A 115 -4.31 -13.70 -0.69
CA VAL A 115 -3.60 -13.65 -1.99
C VAL A 115 -2.32 -12.86 -1.89
N ASP A 116 -2.33 -11.76 -1.14
CA ASP A 116 -1.19 -10.89 -0.84
C ASP A 116 0.00 -11.64 -0.20
N LEU A 117 -0.27 -12.65 0.60
CA LEU A 117 0.76 -13.50 1.22
C LEU A 117 1.12 -14.72 0.35
N LEU A 118 0.09 -15.36 -0.21
CA LEU A 118 0.27 -16.60 -0.96
C LEU A 118 1.02 -16.41 -2.29
N GLN A 119 1.03 -15.21 -2.86
CA GLN A 119 1.80 -14.91 -4.06
C GLN A 119 3.34 -15.06 -3.88
N ALA A 120 3.84 -15.16 -2.64
CA ALA A 120 5.24 -15.43 -2.39
C ALA A 120 5.67 -16.85 -2.82
N PHE A 121 4.72 -17.78 -2.95
CA PHE A 121 4.98 -19.17 -3.34
C PHE A 121 4.94 -19.34 -4.87
N ASP A 122 5.68 -20.33 -5.39
CA ASP A 122 5.69 -20.64 -6.82
C ASP A 122 4.36 -21.29 -7.26
N ALA A 123 3.73 -22.03 -6.35
CA ALA A 123 2.45 -22.64 -6.56
C ALA A 123 1.68 -22.80 -5.24
N VAL A 124 0.35 -22.67 -5.33
CA VAL A 124 -0.54 -22.78 -4.17
C VAL A 124 -1.66 -23.76 -4.48
N VAL A 125 -1.80 -24.80 -3.66
CA VAL A 125 -2.91 -25.74 -3.73
C VAL A 125 -4.07 -25.20 -2.91
N VAL A 126 -5.23 -25.00 -3.57
CA VAL A 126 -6.48 -24.54 -2.95
C VAL A 126 -7.61 -25.52 -3.22
N ASP A 127 -8.67 -25.46 -2.41
CA ASP A 127 -9.87 -26.26 -2.62
C ASP A 127 -10.93 -25.45 -3.38
N PRO A 128 -11.20 -25.73 -4.68
CA PRO A 128 -12.21 -25.04 -5.46
C PRO A 128 -13.62 -25.08 -4.85
N ALA A 129 -13.94 -26.10 -4.02
CA ALA A 129 -15.23 -26.21 -3.35
C ALA A 129 -15.47 -25.10 -2.31
N ARG A 130 -14.44 -24.33 -1.94
CA ARG A 130 -14.54 -23.17 -1.06
C ARG A 130 -14.90 -21.86 -1.78
N GLY A 131 -15.08 -21.90 -3.11
CA GLY A 131 -15.56 -20.76 -3.89
C GLY A 131 -14.49 -19.76 -4.35
N PHE A 132 -13.21 -20.06 -4.17
CA PHE A 132 -12.12 -19.20 -4.67
C PHE A 132 -12.04 -19.25 -6.21
N ASP A 133 -11.97 -18.10 -6.85
CA ASP A 133 -11.83 -17.95 -8.31
C ASP A 133 -10.46 -17.33 -8.66
N PRO A 134 -9.50 -18.12 -9.16
CA PRO A 134 -8.19 -17.61 -9.60
C PRO A 134 -8.26 -16.58 -10.71
N ALA A 135 -9.29 -16.57 -11.56
CA ALA A 135 -9.43 -15.60 -12.64
C ALA A 135 -9.68 -14.18 -12.13
N ALA A 136 -10.26 -14.05 -10.94
CA ALA A 136 -10.42 -12.77 -10.24
C ALA A 136 -9.13 -12.31 -9.53
N HIS A 137 -8.14 -13.20 -9.40
CA HIS A 137 -6.87 -12.95 -8.69
C HIS A 137 -5.68 -13.45 -9.52
N PRO A 138 -5.42 -12.88 -10.70
CA PRO A 138 -4.29 -13.26 -11.53
C PRO A 138 -2.98 -12.88 -10.83
N LEU A 139 -2.07 -13.84 -10.72
CA LEU A 139 -0.73 -13.63 -10.15
C LEU A 139 0.34 -13.93 -11.20
N PRO A 140 1.24 -12.97 -11.50
CA PRO A 140 2.22 -13.15 -12.57
C PRO A 140 3.30 -14.21 -12.26
N HIS A 141 3.55 -14.49 -10.98
CA HIS A 141 4.64 -15.36 -10.52
C HIS A 141 4.17 -16.58 -9.74
N THR A 142 2.86 -16.80 -9.59
CA THR A 142 2.28 -17.88 -8.77
C THR A 142 1.25 -18.67 -9.55
N VAL A 143 1.29 -19.99 -9.44
CA VAL A 143 0.33 -20.89 -10.08
C VAL A 143 -0.68 -21.41 -9.07
N TRP A 144 -1.96 -21.22 -9.35
CA TRP A 144 -3.05 -21.81 -8.59
C TRP A 144 -3.29 -23.24 -9.01
N ILE A 145 -3.20 -24.17 -8.05
CA ILE A 145 -3.41 -25.62 -8.23
C ILE A 145 -4.74 -26.00 -7.58
N ALA A 146 -5.65 -26.57 -8.36
CA ALA A 146 -6.91 -27.06 -7.87
C ALA A 146 -6.76 -28.42 -7.17
N ARG A 147 -7.27 -28.56 -5.95
CA ARG A 147 -7.54 -29.89 -5.38
C ARG A 147 -8.66 -30.54 -6.18
N THR A 148 -8.36 -31.69 -6.81
CA THR A 148 -9.37 -32.43 -7.59
C THR A 148 -10.33 -33.20 -6.68
N ARG A 149 -11.55 -33.43 -7.15
CA ARG A 149 -12.46 -34.38 -6.50
C ARG A 149 -12.05 -35.81 -6.88
N PRO A 150 -12.32 -36.81 -6.03
CA PRO A 150 -12.12 -38.21 -6.39
C PRO A 150 -12.79 -38.50 -7.73
N ALA A 151 -12.08 -39.15 -8.62
CA ALA A 151 -12.66 -39.66 -9.84
C ALA A 151 -13.65 -40.77 -9.51
N ASP A 152 -14.85 -40.75 -10.10
CA ASP A 152 -15.82 -41.84 -9.95
C ASP A 152 -15.19 -43.16 -10.42
N SER A 153 -15.52 -44.24 -9.77
CA SER A 153 -15.04 -45.57 -10.16
C SER A 153 -15.52 -45.93 -11.58
N GLY A 154 -14.55 -46.11 -12.50
CA GLY A 154 -14.85 -46.47 -13.89
C GLY A 154 -14.68 -45.32 -14.92
N VAL A 155 -14.26 -44.11 -14.48
CA VAL A 155 -13.91 -43.00 -15.40
C VAL A 155 -12.55 -43.31 -16.05
N THR A 156 -12.43 -43.16 -17.39
CA THR A 156 -11.15 -43.29 -18.08
C THR A 156 -10.24 -42.09 -17.80
N SER A 157 -8.92 -42.24 -17.98
CA SER A 157 -7.94 -41.17 -17.80
C SER A 157 -8.22 -39.95 -18.67
N GLU A 158 -8.66 -40.18 -19.91
CA GLU A 158 -9.02 -39.09 -20.85
C GLU A 158 -10.29 -38.38 -20.43
N ALA A 159 -11.32 -39.08 -19.98
CA ALA A 159 -12.56 -38.48 -19.49
C ALA A 159 -12.32 -37.69 -18.21
N PHE A 160 -11.47 -38.18 -17.31
CA PHE A 160 -11.05 -37.41 -16.13
C PHE A 160 -10.29 -36.15 -16.52
N ALA A 161 -9.31 -36.25 -17.43
CA ALA A 161 -8.58 -35.08 -17.91
C ALA A 161 -9.52 -34.01 -18.53
N GLN A 162 -10.51 -34.46 -19.32
CA GLN A 162 -11.51 -33.56 -19.90
C GLN A 162 -12.42 -32.89 -18.86
N SER A 163 -12.72 -33.59 -17.75
CA SER A 163 -13.54 -33.06 -16.66
C SER A 163 -12.89 -31.89 -15.92
N LEU A 164 -11.58 -31.68 -16.08
CA LEU A 164 -10.81 -30.57 -15.47
C LEU A 164 -10.88 -29.25 -16.28
N ALA A 165 -11.43 -29.30 -17.50
CA ALA A 165 -11.53 -28.12 -18.38
C ALA A 165 -12.20 -26.90 -17.73
N PRO A 166 -13.31 -27.02 -16.96
CA PRO A 166 -13.90 -25.87 -16.28
C PRO A 166 -12.91 -25.21 -15.28
N LEU A 167 -12.14 -25.98 -14.49
CA LEU A 167 -11.15 -25.43 -13.57
C LEU A 167 -10.04 -24.69 -14.33
N TRP A 168 -9.61 -25.24 -15.46
CA TRP A 168 -8.62 -24.56 -16.32
C TRP A 168 -9.15 -23.23 -16.87
N GLN A 169 -10.42 -23.18 -17.28
CA GLN A 169 -11.09 -21.98 -17.75
C GLN A 169 -11.21 -20.92 -16.64
N HIS A 170 -11.39 -21.34 -15.38
CA HIS A 170 -11.39 -20.46 -14.20
C HIS A 170 -10.00 -20.07 -13.71
N GLY A 171 -8.92 -20.27 -14.50
CA GLY A 171 -7.60 -19.76 -14.16
C GLY A 171 -6.69 -20.69 -13.37
N TYR A 172 -7.14 -21.90 -13.00
CA TYR A 172 -6.23 -22.89 -12.43
C TYR A 172 -5.21 -23.35 -13.48
N ARG A 173 -3.96 -23.53 -13.06
CA ARG A 173 -2.86 -23.96 -13.93
C ARG A 173 -2.14 -25.19 -13.37
N GLY A 174 -2.82 -25.95 -12.54
CA GLY A 174 -2.35 -27.21 -11.99
C GLY A 174 -3.43 -27.95 -11.23
N PHE A 175 -3.14 -29.20 -10.89
CA PHE A 175 -4.08 -30.10 -10.22
C PHE A 175 -3.37 -30.96 -9.17
N LEU A 176 -4.00 -31.07 -7.99
CA LEU A 176 -3.63 -32.02 -6.95
C LEU A 176 -4.38 -33.33 -7.18
N LEU A 177 -3.64 -34.42 -7.42
CA LEU A 177 -4.13 -35.76 -7.72
C LEU A 177 -3.97 -36.62 -6.46
N ASP A 178 -5.05 -36.93 -5.76
CA ASP A 178 -5.03 -37.62 -4.46
C ASP A 178 -5.70 -39.00 -4.46
N THR A 179 -6.10 -39.48 -5.65
CA THR A 179 -6.65 -40.87 -5.83
C THR A 179 -5.89 -41.61 -6.90
N PRO A 180 -5.83 -42.98 -6.81
CA PRO A 180 -5.14 -43.81 -7.83
C PRO A 180 -5.64 -43.53 -9.26
N ALA A 181 -6.95 -43.34 -9.45
CA ALA A 181 -7.54 -43.06 -10.75
C ALA A 181 -7.13 -41.68 -11.30
N ALA A 182 -7.10 -40.63 -10.44
CA ALA A 182 -6.62 -39.29 -10.81
C ALA A 182 -5.12 -39.31 -11.14
N ILE A 183 -4.31 -40.06 -10.38
CA ILE A 183 -2.87 -40.16 -10.61
C ILE A 183 -2.59 -40.87 -11.94
N ALA A 184 -3.33 -41.95 -12.27
CA ALA A 184 -3.21 -42.66 -13.55
C ALA A 184 -3.57 -41.78 -14.76
N ALA A 185 -4.28 -40.67 -14.58
CA ALA A 185 -4.61 -39.72 -15.63
C ALA A 185 -3.54 -38.65 -15.88
N ALA A 186 -2.42 -38.67 -15.17
CA ALA A 186 -1.41 -37.59 -15.23
C ALA A 186 -0.91 -37.30 -16.65
N GLU A 187 -0.62 -38.31 -17.46
CA GLU A 187 -0.18 -38.17 -18.84
C GLU A 187 -1.30 -37.62 -19.73
N ALA A 188 -2.56 -38.06 -19.55
CA ALA A 188 -3.70 -37.51 -20.29
C ALA A 188 -3.97 -36.06 -19.96
N ILE A 189 -3.81 -35.65 -18.68
CA ILE A 189 -3.89 -34.24 -18.27
C ILE A 189 -2.80 -33.41 -18.93
N ARG A 190 -1.56 -33.91 -18.93
CA ARG A 190 -0.41 -33.23 -19.59
C ARG A 190 -0.57 -33.18 -21.12
N ALA A 191 -1.20 -34.15 -21.73
CA ALA A 191 -1.49 -34.13 -23.16
C ALA A 191 -2.54 -33.03 -23.52
N THR A 192 -3.52 -32.81 -22.61
CA THR A 192 -4.55 -31.79 -22.77
C THR A 192 -4.05 -30.39 -22.36
N HIS A 193 -3.24 -30.33 -21.31
CA HIS A 193 -2.67 -29.10 -20.70
C HIS A 193 -1.16 -29.26 -20.49
N PRO A 194 -0.34 -29.01 -21.52
CA PRO A 194 1.12 -29.25 -21.48
C PRO A 194 1.85 -28.53 -20.34
N ASP A 195 1.38 -27.39 -19.91
CA ASP A 195 1.99 -26.55 -18.86
C ASP A 195 1.40 -26.78 -17.46
N ALA A 196 0.47 -27.75 -17.31
CA ALA A 196 -0.17 -28.01 -16.03
C ALA A 196 0.85 -28.48 -14.98
N ARG A 197 0.82 -27.88 -13.77
CA ARG A 197 1.61 -28.34 -12.63
C ARG A 197 0.83 -29.42 -11.88
N LEU A 198 1.28 -30.67 -11.97
CA LEU A 198 0.61 -31.81 -11.35
C LEU A 198 1.32 -32.20 -10.05
N VAL A 199 0.58 -32.18 -8.96
CA VAL A 199 1.05 -32.58 -7.63
C VAL A 199 0.31 -33.84 -7.21
N VAL A 200 1.03 -34.90 -6.81
CA VAL A 200 0.45 -36.14 -6.30
C VAL A 200 0.47 -36.12 -4.79
N ALA A 201 -0.61 -36.53 -4.15
CA ALA A 201 -0.71 -36.72 -2.70
C ALA A 201 -1.51 -37.98 -2.36
N GLY A 202 -1.51 -38.40 -1.09
CA GLY A 202 -2.33 -39.48 -0.59
C GLY A 202 -1.50 -40.68 -0.10
N PRO A 203 -2.17 -41.74 0.34
CA PRO A 203 -1.49 -42.97 0.79
C PRO A 203 -0.60 -43.54 -0.30
N ASP A 204 0.62 -43.94 0.07
CA ASP A 204 1.61 -44.48 -0.88
C ASP A 204 1.93 -43.57 -2.07
N ALA A 205 1.86 -42.23 -1.88
CA ALA A 205 2.03 -41.27 -2.97
C ALA A 205 3.31 -41.52 -3.78
N LEU A 206 4.43 -41.79 -3.14
CA LEU A 206 5.71 -42.04 -3.82
C LEU A 206 5.61 -43.26 -4.77
N ARG A 207 5.01 -44.34 -4.33
CA ARG A 207 4.86 -45.58 -5.11
C ARG A 207 3.91 -45.39 -6.29
N THR A 208 2.79 -44.73 -6.06
CA THR A 208 1.78 -44.46 -7.10
C THR A 208 2.24 -43.40 -8.11
N ALA A 209 3.03 -42.41 -7.70
CA ALA A 209 3.59 -41.37 -8.56
C ALA A 209 4.74 -41.88 -9.45
N GLN A 210 5.50 -42.90 -9.03
CA GLN A 210 6.74 -43.32 -9.71
C GLN A 210 6.55 -43.62 -11.21
N PRO A 211 5.50 -44.36 -11.65
CA PRO A 211 5.27 -44.61 -13.09
C PRO A 211 5.00 -43.32 -13.91
N HIS A 212 4.45 -42.28 -13.27
CA HIS A 212 3.99 -41.04 -13.87
C HIS A 212 4.96 -39.88 -13.68
N ALA A 213 6.16 -40.12 -13.12
CA ALA A 213 7.11 -39.08 -12.67
C ALA A 213 7.38 -37.97 -13.71
N LYS A 214 7.46 -38.34 -15.00
CA LYS A 214 7.75 -37.36 -16.09
C LYS A 214 6.62 -36.32 -16.27
N ALA A 215 5.41 -36.61 -15.82
CA ALA A 215 4.30 -35.67 -15.90
C ALA A 215 4.18 -34.77 -14.66
N LEU A 216 4.88 -35.08 -13.57
CA LEU A 216 4.68 -34.48 -12.27
C LEU A 216 5.56 -33.25 -12.01
N TYR A 217 5.02 -32.32 -11.25
CA TYR A 217 5.70 -31.13 -10.71
C TYR A 217 6.28 -31.43 -9.32
N ALA A 218 5.52 -32.09 -8.44
CA ALA A 218 5.95 -32.47 -7.11
C ALA A 218 5.13 -33.66 -6.58
N VAL A 219 5.62 -34.31 -5.54
CA VAL A 219 4.90 -35.38 -4.80
C VAL A 219 4.89 -35.01 -3.32
N VAL A 220 3.73 -35.15 -2.67
CA VAL A 220 3.59 -34.96 -1.22
C VAL A 220 3.92 -36.30 -0.56
N GLY A 221 5.03 -36.32 0.17
CA GLY A 221 5.44 -37.44 1.02
C GLY A 221 4.77 -37.39 2.39
N ASP A 222 5.05 -38.42 3.19
CA ASP A 222 4.63 -38.46 4.59
C ASP A 222 5.43 -37.44 5.45
N SER A 223 4.81 -36.96 6.53
CA SER A 223 5.49 -36.06 7.47
C SER A 223 6.78 -36.69 8.03
N LEU A 224 7.86 -35.91 8.02
CA LEU A 224 9.18 -36.35 8.50
C LEU A 224 9.39 -36.00 9.99
N VAL A 225 8.85 -34.89 10.46
CA VAL A 225 9.12 -34.37 11.80
C VAL A 225 7.86 -34.36 12.66
N ARG A 226 6.77 -33.79 12.16
CA ARG A 226 5.50 -33.63 12.88
C ARG A 226 4.32 -34.01 12.00
N GLY A 227 3.78 -35.19 12.18
CA GLY A 227 2.57 -35.66 11.53
C GLY A 227 1.31 -35.24 12.28
N LEU A 228 0.18 -35.84 11.91
CA LEU A 228 -1.06 -35.79 12.69
C LEU A 228 -1.20 -37.07 13.50
N ASN A 229 -1.89 -36.98 14.64
CA ASN A 229 -2.25 -38.14 15.47
C ASN A 229 -3.18 -39.10 14.69
N GLU A 230 -3.50 -40.27 15.29
CA GLU A 230 -4.37 -41.29 14.68
C GLU A 230 -5.76 -40.78 14.29
N THR A 231 -6.26 -39.73 14.99
CA THR A 231 -7.54 -39.09 14.65
C THR A 231 -7.42 -38.03 13.54
N GLY A 232 -6.20 -37.71 13.09
CA GLY A 232 -5.93 -36.70 12.06
C GLY A 232 -6.19 -35.28 12.50
N THR A 233 -6.26 -34.98 13.80
CA THR A 233 -6.71 -33.68 14.32
C THR A 233 -5.64 -32.87 15.05
N LEU A 234 -4.67 -33.54 15.68
CA LEU A 234 -3.65 -32.87 16.48
C LEU A 234 -2.25 -33.21 15.98
N PRO A 235 -1.31 -32.26 15.99
CA PRO A 235 0.09 -32.50 15.65
C PRO A 235 0.71 -33.54 16.61
N ALA A 236 1.52 -34.44 16.06
CA ALA A 236 2.24 -35.49 16.78
C ALA A 236 3.65 -35.67 16.21
N ASP A 237 4.64 -35.89 17.10
CA ASP A 237 6.02 -36.08 16.66
C ASP A 237 6.20 -37.43 15.96
N VAL A 238 6.96 -37.45 14.87
CA VAL A 238 7.30 -38.64 14.13
C VAL A 238 8.49 -39.33 14.81
N PRO A 239 8.38 -40.64 15.19
CA PRO A 239 9.48 -41.36 15.79
C PRO A 239 10.72 -41.42 14.89
N ASP A 240 11.92 -41.33 15.46
CA ASP A 240 13.19 -41.27 14.74
C ASP A 240 13.41 -42.36 13.72
N ALA A 241 13.07 -43.64 14.05
CA ALA A 241 13.17 -44.77 13.15
C ALA A 241 12.24 -44.61 11.93
N THR A 242 11.01 -44.15 12.15
CA THR A 242 10.03 -43.85 11.10
C THR A 242 10.52 -42.69 10.21
N ARG A 243 11.01 -41.61 10.82
CA ARG A 243 11.61 -40.48 10.10
C ARG A 243 12.75 -40.93 9.20
N ALA A 244 13.70 -41.70 9.71
CA ALA A 244 14.83 -42.19 8.93
C ALA A 244 14.39 -43.03 7.72
N SER A 245 13.39 -43.90 7.90
CA SER A 245 12.83 -44.73 6.82
C SER A 245 12.14 -43.88 5.75
N ARG A 246 11.28 -42.94 6.16
CA ARG A 246 10.59 -42.00 5.24
C ARG A 246 11.57 -41.14 4.44
N LEU A 247 12.55 -40.56 5.12
CA LEU A 247 13.58 -39.75 4.48
C LEU A 247 14.40 -40.56 3.45
N ALA A 248 14.71 -41.80 3.73
CA ALA A 248 15.40 -42.66 2.77
C ALA A 248 14.54 -42.93 1.53
N ALA A 249 13.23 -43.12 1.70
CA ALA A 249 12.29 -43.32 0.59
C ALA A 249 12.14 -42.04 -0.25
N ASP A 250 11.98 -40.88 0.40
CA ASP A 250 11.87 -39.54 -0.28
C ASP A 250 13.11 -39.25 -1.13
N ARG A 251 14.30 -39.49 -0.57
CA ARG A 251 15.57 -39.26 -1.28
C ARG A 251 15.73 -40.23 -2.44
N ALA A 252 15.39 -41.53 -2.25
CA ALA A 252 15.46 -42.52 -3.31
C ALA A 252 14.50 -42.15 -4.46
N PHE A 253 13.29 -41.76 -4.15
CA PHE A 253 12.33 -41.30 -5.16
C PHE A 253 12.87 -40.08 -5.96
N THR A 254 13.31 -39.01 -5.27
CA THR A 254 13.85 -37.82 -5.93
C THR A 254 15.08 -38.17 -6.78
N GLN A 255 15.99 -39.02 -6.28
CA GLN A 255 17.17 -39.43 -7.04
C GLN A 255 16.82 -40.22 -8.30
N GLN A 256 15.81 -41.08 -8.23
CA GLN A 256 15.38 -41.93 -9.36
C GLN A 256 14.58 -41.15 -10.41
N THR A 257 13.77 -40.18 -9.98
CA THR A 257 12.79 -39.54 -10.85
C THR A 257 13.13 -38.10 -11.21
N GLY A 258 13.94 -37.42 -10.41
CA GLY A 258 14.19 -35.98 -10.49
C GLY A 258 13.04 -35.12 -9.94
N VAL A 259 11.92 -35.72 -9.49
CA VAL A 259 10.75 -34.99 -8.97
C VAL A 259 10.95 -34.69 -7.48
N PRO A 260 10.76 -33.45 -7.05
CA PRO A 260 10.89 -33.09 -5.64
C PRO A 260 9.77 -33.68 -4.79
N VAL A 261 10.14 -34.09 -3.57
CA VAL A 261 9.20 -34.51 -2.55
C VAL A 261 8.96 -33.38 -1.58
N VAL A 262 7.68 -33.10 -1.28
CA VAL A 262 7.22 -32.10 -0.30
C VAL A 262 6.78 -32.83 0.96
N SER A 263 7.43 -32.56 2.09
CA SER A 263 6.99 -33.08 3.38
C SER A 263 5.97 -32.11 3.98
N LEU A 264 4.73 -32.57 4.13
CA LEU A 264 3.64 -31.81 4.74
C LEU A 264 3.65 -32.06 6.25
N GLU A 265 3.95 -31.02 7.01
CA GLU A 265 4.17 -31.05 8.45
C GLU A 265 3.07 -30.27 9.19
N TYR A 266 2.89 -30.51 10.47
CA TYR A 266 1.81 -29.92 11.25
C TYR A 266 2.29 -29.33 12.57
N CYS A 267 1.88 -28.09 12.85
CA CYS A 267 2.06 -27.41 14.13
C CYS A 267 0.73 -26.78 14.60
N PRO A 268 0.58 -26.49 15.89
CA PRO A 268 -0.57 -25.71 16.35
C PRO A 268 -0.64 -24.35 15.62
N ARG A 269 -1.85 -23.92 15.29
CA ARG A 269 -2.13 -22.70 14.47
C ARG A 269 -1.40 -21.44 14.95
N THR A 270 -1.34 -21.23 16.25
CA THR A 270 -0.76 -20.03 16.87
C THR A 270 0.76 -20.14 17.10
N GLU A 271 1.34 -21.33 16.91
CA GLU A 271 2.73 -21.62 17.25
C GLU A 271 3.67 -21.44 16.05
N ARG A 272 3.84 -20.19 15.60
CA ARG A 272 4.71 -19.87 14.47
C ARG A 272 6.18 -20.30 14.67
N ALA A 273 6.65 -20.30 15.92
CA ALA A 273 7.99 -20.78 16.29
C ALA A 273 8.15 -22.29 16.04
N CYS A 274 7.11 -23.08 16.36
CA CYS A 274 7.06 -24.50 16.03
C CYS A 274 7.19 -24.71 14.51
N ALA A 275 6.41 -23.97 13.73
CA ALA A 275 6.43 -24.10 12.27
C ALA A 275 7.81 -23.78 11.67
N ARG A 276 8.48 -22.71 12.13
CA ARG A 276 9.86 -22.38 11.70
C ARG A 276 10.87 -23.46 12.05
N ALA A 277 10.84 -23.95 13.30
CA ALA A 277 11.79 -24.98 13.75
C ALA A 277 11.59 -26.29 12.98
N THR A 278 10.34 -26.69 12.75
CA THR A 278 9.99 -27.88 11.96
C THR A 278 10.46 -27.72 10.51
N ALA A 279 10.14 -26.59 9.86
CA ALA A 279 10.58 -26.31 8.50
C ALA A 279 12.12 -26.32 8.38
N ALA A 280 12.84 -25.67 9.30
CA ALA A 280 14.30 -25.67 9.33
C ALA A 280 14.90 -27.08 9.45
N THR A 281 14.27 -27.96 10.23
CA THR A 281 14.68 -29.36 10.39
C THR A 281 14.49 -30.13 9.07
N VAL A 282 13.37 -29.93 8.37
CA VAL A 282 13.12 -30.60 7.08
C VAL A 282 14.04 -30.04 6.00
N VAL A 283 14.25 -28.72 5.91
CA VAL A 283 15.20 -28.10 4.97
C VAL A 283 16.60 -28.71 5.10
N ALA A 284 17.08 -28.97 6.33
CA ALA A 284 18.37 -29.58 6.58
C ALA A 284 18.49 -31.01 5.99
N THR A 285 17.39 -31.67 5.69
CA THR A 285 17.38 -32.99 5.05
C THR A 285 17.48 -32.96 3.53
N GLY A 286 17.24 -31.81 2.91
CA GLY A 286 17.15 -31.62 1.45
C GLY A 286 15.75 -31.90 0.89
N VAL A 287 14.74 -32.19 1.72
CA VAL A 287 13.33 -32.32 1.35
C VAL A 287 12.66 -30.98 1.45
N VAL A 288 11.65 -30.70 0.62
CA VAL A 288 10.90 -29.44 0.63
C VAL A 288 9.87 -29.46 1.77
N PRO A 289 9.92 -28.56 2.76
CA PRO A 289 8.90 -28.50 3.80
C PRO A 289 7.67 -27.72 3.37
N TYR A 290 6.52 -28.04 3.97
CA TYR A 290 5.42 -27.12 4.17
C TYR A 290 4.74 -27.43 5.50
N VAL A 291 4.84 -26.52 6.47
CA VAL A 291 4.34 -26.69 7.83
C VAL A 291 3.07 -25.85 7.98
N THR A 292 1.96 -26.49 8.34
CA THR A 292 0.65 -25.85 8.46
C THR A 292 -0.10 -26.39 9.68
N ASP A 293 -1.35 -26.01 9.89
CA ASP A 293 -2.23 -26.63 10.87
C ASP A 293 -3.01 -27.83 10.28
N ALA A 294 -3.76 -28.53 11.12
CA ALA A 294 -4.53 -29.70 10.68
C ALA A 294 -5.63 -29.36 9.65
N ALA A 295 -6.19 -28.15 9.72
CA ALA A 295 -7.22 -27.67 8.81
C ALA A 295 -6.62 -27.19 7.45
N ARG A 296 -5.35 -26.84 7.43
CA ARG A 296 -4.66 -26.24 6.27
C ARG A 296 -5.29 -24.93 5.84
N ASP A 297 -5.71 -24.11 6.79
CA ASP A 297 -6.36 -22.84 6.53
C ASP A 297 -5.57 -21.62 7.07
N ILE A 298 -4.27 -21.83 7.36
CA ILE A 298 -3.28 -20.79 7.67
C ILE A 298 -2.21 -20.71 6.58
N VAL A 299 -1.55 -19.56 6.46
CA VAL A 299 -0.35 -19.42 5.64
C VAL A 299 0.80 -20.11 6.37
N GLY A 300 1.19 -21.28 5.85
CA GLY A 300 2.22 -22.14 6.44
C GLY A 300 3.64 -21.57 6.28
N VAL A 301 4.61 -22.33 6.81
CA VAL A 301 6.04 -22.09 6.64
C VAL A 301 6.61 -23.20 5.75
N GLY A 302 7.12 -22.83 4.58
CA GLY A 302 7.78 -23.73 3.64
C GLY A 302 9.31 -23.62 3.73
N ALA A 303 9.99 -23.77 2.61
CA ALA A 303 11.39 -23.36 2.46
C ALA A 303 11.54 -21.83 2.58
N ILE A 304 10.45 -21.11 2.47
CA ILE A 304 10.32 -19.69 2.75
C ILE A 304 9.27 -19.47 3.84
N GLU A 305 9.45 -18.42 4.62
CA GLU A 305 8.45 -17.88 5.54
C GLU A 305 7.99 -16.52 5.03
N VAL A 306 6.72 -16.41 4.68
CA VAL A 306 6.12 -15.14 4.30
C VAL A 306 5.91 -14.30 5.56
N LEU A 307 6.34 -13.04 5.51
CA LEU A 307 6.14 -12.10 6.61
C LEU A 307 4.82 -11.35 6.40
N PRO A 308 3.91 -11.40 7.38
CA PRO A 308 2.72 -10.56 7.35
C PRO A 308 3.14 -9.08 7.39
N ARG A 309 2.56 -8.28 6.50
CA ARG A 309 2.84 -6.84 6.44
C ARG A 309 1.67 -5.98 6.91
N LYS A 310 0.55 -6.60 7.26
CA LYS A 310 -0.63 -5.91 7.77
C LYS A 310 -0.53 -5.68 9.26
N ILE A 311 -0.90 -4.47 9.69
CA ILE A 311 -1.10 -4.09 11.09
C ILE A 311 -2.52 -3.56 11.21
N LEU A 312 -3.30 -4.11 12.15
CA LEU A 312 -4.62 -3.59 12.47
C LEU A 312 -4.50 -2.47 13.49
N VAL A 313 -4.98 -1.28 13.15
CA VAL A 313 -5.14 -0.17 14.09
C VAL A 313 -6.59 -0.15 14.57
N VAL A 314 -6.79 -0.37 15.87
CA VAL A 314 -8.09 -0.27 16.52
C VAL A 314 -8.15 1.05 17.26
N GLN A 315 -9.17 1.84 16.98
CA GLN A 315 -9.34 3.17 17.54
C GLN A 315 -10.81 3.43 17.86
N ASP A 316 -11.05 4.43 18.69
CA ASP A 316 -12.38 4.95 18.99
C ASP A 316 -12.51 6.32 18.33
N PRO A 317 -13.00 6.40 17.09
CA PRO A 317 -13.23 7.69 16.47
C PRO A 317 -14.32 8.43 17.24
N ALA A 318 -14.02 9.64 17.70
CA ALA A 318 -15.01 10.51 18.30
C ALA A 318 -16.22 10.62 17.36
N ALA A 319 -17.44 10.61 17.89
CA ALA A 319 -18.67 10.61 17.10
C ALA A 319 -18.64 11.74 16.04
N GLY A 320 -18.59 11.37 14.78
CA GLY A 320 -18.53 12.29 13.65
C GLY A 320 -17.13 12.70 13.18
N LEU A 321 -16.05 12.14 13.74
CA LEU A 321 -14.70 12.34 13.21
C LEU A 321 -14.49 11.39 12.01
N PRO A 322 -14.16 11.90 10.81
CA PRO A 322 -13.81 11.06 9.66
C PRO A 322 -12.60 10.18 9.95
N LEU A 323 -12.51 9.05 9.28
CA LEU A 323 -11.37 8.12 9.42
C LEU A 323 -10.03 8.83 9.13
N ASP A 324 -9.99 9.63 8.10
CA ASP A 324 -8.81 10.38 7.63
C ASP A 324 -8.25 11.32 8.71
N GLU A 325 -9.09 11.80 9.61
CA GLU A 325 -8.77 12.73 10.71
C GLU A 325 -8.31 12.03 11.99
N THR A 326 -8.38 10.70 12.05
CA THR A 326 -8.03 9.95 13.24
C THR A 326 -6.52 9.88 13.47
N PRO A 327 -6.04 9.82 14.74
CA PRO A 327 -4.60 9.69 15.03
C PRO A 327 -3.96 8.44 14.42
N GLY A 328 -4.73 7.36 14.28
CA GLY A 328 -4.27 6.14 13.62
C GLY A 328 -3.87 6.36 12.17
N VAL A 329 -4.59 7.20 11.45
CA VAL A 329 -4.26 7.59 10.07
C VAL A 329 -3.20 8.70 10.07
N ARG A 330 -3.44 9.79 10.79
CA ARG A 330 -2.60 11.01 10.70
C ARG A 330 -1.18 10.83 11.21
N ASP A 331 -1.03 10.11 12.32
CA ASP A 331 0.23 10.07 13.04
C ASP A 331 0.92 8.70 12.96
N LEU A 332 0.14 7.60 13.09
CA LEU A 332 0.69 6.25 13.23
C LEU A 332 1.07 5.60 11.89
N ALA A 333 0.26 5.81 10.84
CA ALA A 333 0.44 5.07 9.59
C ALA A 333 1.74 5.41 8.86
N THR A 334 2.20 6.67 8.91
CA THR A 334 3.47 7.07 8.25
C THR A 334 4.70 6.32 8.77
N PRO A 335 4.96 6.22 10.09
CA PRO A 335 6.04 5.38 10.62
C PRO A 335 5.94 3.92 10.19
N LEU A 336 4.74 3.34 10.19
CA LEU A 336 4.51 1.95 9.78
C LEU A 336 4.73 1.74 8.28
N ASN A 337 4.23 2.65 7.43
CA ASN A 337 4.48 2.59 5.99
C ASN A 337 5.98 2.68 5.65
N TYR A 338 6.72 3.55 6.35
CA TYR A 338 8.18 3.61 6.19
C TYR A 338 8.86 2.29 6.55
N LEU A 339 8.41 1.61 7.59
CA LEU A 339 8.91 0.28 7.96
C LEU A 339 8.47 -0.84 6.99
N GLY A 340 7.59 -0.56 6.04
CA GLY A 340 7.09 -1.49 5.03
C GLY A 340 5.79 -2.20 5.43
N TYR A 341 5.04 -1.70 6.42
CA TYR A 341 3.78 -2.27 6.91
C TYR A 341 2.58 -1.49 6.40
N ASP A 342 1.58 -2.21 5.86
CA ASP A 342 0.26 -1.71 5.48
C ASP A 342 -0.65 -1.64 6.71
N VAL A 343 -1.53 -0.63 6.76
CA VAL A 343 -2.38 -0.37 7.92
C VAL A 343 -3.85 -0.54 7.54
N GLU A 344 -4.54 -1.39 8.27
CA GLU A 344 -5.99 -1.54 8.25
C GLU A 344 -6.59 -0.96 9.54
N TYR A 345 -7.81 -0.46 9.48
CA TYR A 345 -8.45 0.25 10.61
C TYR A 345 -9.72 -0.44 11.04
N ALA A 346 -9.99 -0.43 12.36
CA ALA A 346 -11.22 -0.90 12.96
C ALA A 346 -11.69 0.04 14.07
N ASP A 347 -13.01 0.21 14.16
CA ASP A 347 -13.66 0.91 15.25
C ASP A 347 -13.85 -0.04 16.45
N ALA A 348 -13.31 0.32 17.62
CA ALA A 348 -13.44 -0.45 18.86
C ALA A 348 -14.90 -0.62 19.31
N ASN A 349 -15.76 0.31 18.94
CA ASN A 349 -17.21 0.28 19.24
C ASN A 349 -18.03 -0.46 18.18
N GLY A 350 -17.37 -0.93 17.12
CA GLY A 350 -17.94 -1.70 16.02
C GLY A 350 -17.77 -3.21 16.16
N GLN A 351 -17.95 -3.91 15.06
CA GLN A 351 -17.65 -5.35 14.99
C GLN A 351 -16.17 -5.55 14.69
N LEU A 352 -15.40 -5.98 15.65
CA LEU A 352 -13.98 -6.28 15.47
C LEU A 352 -13.77 -7.59 14.68
N PRO A 353 -12.78 -7.65 13.78
CA PRO A 353 -12.50 -8.83 12.99
C PRO A 353 -11.94 -9.98 13.86
N ASN A 354 -12.35 -11.23 13.57
CA ASN A 354 -11.93 -12.40 14.33
C ASN A 354 -10.74 -13.15 13.69
N ASP A 355 -10.36 -12.86 12.46
CA ASP A 355 -9.32 -13.54 11.69
C ASP A 355 -7.94 -12.86 11.80
N ILE A 356 -7.75 -12.06 12.85
CA ILE A 356 -6.46 -11.47 13.19
C ILE A 356 -5.57 -12.55 13.83
N THR A 357 -4.68 -13.11 13.02
CA THR A 357 -3.80 -14.23 13.37
C THR A 357 -2.35 -13.93 13.00
N PRO A 358 -1.34 -14.56 13.67
CA PRO A 358 0.06 -14.25 13.47
C PRO A 358 0.63 -14.67 12.10
N ASP A 359 -0.13 -15.40 11.28
CA ASP A 359 0.22 -15.72 9.89
C ASP A 359 -0.30 -14.67 8.91
N ARG A 360 -1.23 -13.78 9.31
CA ARG A 360 -1.84 -12.74 8.48
C ARG A 360 -1.48 -11.32 8.87
N TYR A 361 -1.28 -11.07 10.19
CA TYR A 361 -1.01 -9.74 10.74
C TYR A 361 0.30 -9.73 11.53
N ALA A 362 1.05 -8.65 11.35
CA ALA A 362 2.28 -8.41 12.10
C ALA A 362 1.98 -7.98 13.55
N GLY A 363 0.80 -7.41 13.80
CA GLY A 363 0.38 -7.00 15.12
C GLY A 363 -0.90 -6.17 15.11
N VAL A 364 -1.30 -5.74 16.31
CA VAL A 364 -2.42 -4.82 16.54
C VAL A 364 -1.89 -3.59 17.28
N VAL A 365 -2.31 -2.40 16.86
CA VAL A 365 -2.11 -1.16 17.64
C VAL A 365 -3.46 -0.64 18.07
N ALA A 366 -3.67 -0.48 19.38
CA ALA A 366 -4.84 0.20 19.92
C ALA A 366 -4.47 1.65 20.23
N TRP A 367 -5.19 2.60 19.65
CA TRP A 367 -4.97 4.03 19.93
C TRP A 367 -6.25 4.69 20.40
N PHE A 368 -6.32 4.95 21.68
CA PHE A 368 -7.46 5.59 22.33
C PHE A 368 -7.06 6.92 22.97
N GLN A 369 -7.94 7.92 22.86
CA GLN A 369 -7.76 9.22 23.51
C GLN A 369 -8.36 9.25 24.93
N GLY A 370 -9.28 8.34 25.23
CA GLY A 370 -9.96 8.20 26.50
C GLY A 370 -10.39 6.76 26.75
N ASP A 371 -11.03 6.50 27.90
CA ASP A 371 -11.49 5.17 28.33
C ASP A 371 -13.00 4.94 28.06
N ASP A 372 -13.66 5.85 27.36
CA ASP A 372 -15.12 5.89 27.14
C ASP A 372 -15.60 4.94 26.04
N LEU A 373 -15.06 3.73 25.94
CA LEU A 373 -15.55 2.73 24.99
C LEU A 373 -16.97 2.28 25.36
N ARG A 374 -17.81 2.06 24.36
CA ARG A 374 -19.19 1.59 24.53
C ARG A 374 -19.26 0.27 25.32
N ASP A 375 -18.31 -0.65 25.07
CA ASP A 375 -18.19 -1.93 25.77
C ASP A 375 -16.71 -2.28 25.98
N SER A 376 -16.12 -1.73 27.04
CA SER A 376 -14.73 -1.98 27.43
C SER A 376 -14.45 -3.46 27.72
N ASN A 377 -15.45 -4.21 28.19
CA ASN A 377 -15.29 -5.65 28.46
C ASN A 377 -15.21 -6.45 27.16
N ALA A 378 -16.04 -6.16 26.17
CA ALA A 378 -15.96 -6.80 24.86
C ALA A 378 -14.61 -6.50 24.19
N TRP A 379 -14.14 -5.26 24.25
CA TRP A 379 -12.82 -4.87 23.78
C TRP A 379 -11.71 -5.64 24.50
N ARG A 380 -11.71 -5.65 25.83
CA ARG A 380 -10.72 -6.38 26.65
C ARG A 380 -10.66 -7.85 26.27
N ASN A 381 -11.82 -8.53 26.22
CA ASN A 381 -11.90 -9.95 25.85
C ASN A 381 -11.35 -10.19 24.44
N TRP A 382 -11.63 -9.30 23.50
CA TRP A 382 -11.15 -9.43 22.13
C TRP A 382 -9.63 -9.31 22.07
N VAL A 383 -9.04 -8.28 22.71
CA VAL A 383 -7.60 -8.05 22.65
C VAL A 383 -6.80 -9.10 23.40
N GLU A 384 -7.29 -9.57 24.54
CA GLU A 384 -6.67 -10.68 25.29
C GLU A 384 -6.66 -11.98 24.48
N ALA A 385 -7.72 -12.25 23.69
CA ALA A 385 -7.76 -13.37 22.76
C ALA A 385 -6.70 -13.25 21.65
N ARG A 386 -6.37 -12.04 21.19
CA ARG A 386 -5.26 -11.81 20.23
C ARG A 386 -3.90 -12.07 20.87
N MET A 387 -3.70 -11.58 22.09
CA MET A 387 -2.48 -11.83 22.88
C MET A 387 -2.28 -13.34 23.14
N ALA A 388 -3.34 -14.04 23.52
CA ALA A 388 -3.33 -15.50 23.70
C ALA A 388 -3.03 -16.26 22.38
N ALA A 389 -3.39 -15.70 21.24
CA ALA A 389 -3.04 -16.21 19.91
C ALA A 389 -1.63 -15.79 19.45
N HIS A 390 -0.82 -15.20 20.32
CA HIS A 390 0.53 -14.69 20.04
C HIS A 390 0.59 -13.58 18.97
N VAL A 391 -0.48 -12.82 18.78
CA VAL A 391 -0.48 -11.57 18.02
C VAL A 391 0.02 -10.45 18.94
N PRO A 392 1.13 -9.79 18.62
CA PRO A 392 1.62 -8.69 19.46
C PRO A 392 0.66 -7.50 19.44
N VAL A 393 0.47 -6.87 20.62
CA VAL A 393 -0.41 -5.70 20.77
C VAL A 393 0.38 -4.52 21.34
N ALA A 394 0.20 -3.33 20.75
CA ALA A 394 0.73 -2.09 21.29
C ALA A 394 -0.44 -1.16 21.65
N PHE A 395 -0.53 -0.72 22.90
CA PHE A 395 -1.45 0.33 23.31
C PHE A 395 -0.77 1.68 23.23
N MET A 396 -1.49 2.65 22.67
CA MET A 396 -1.07 4.05 22.58
C MET A 396 -2.18 4.95 23.11
N GLY A 397 -1.84 5.86 24.00
CA GLY A 397 -2.80 6.76 24.64
C GLY A 397 -3.44 6.18 25.88
N GLN A 398 -4.47 5.34 25.72
CA GLN A 398 -5.18 4.65 26.80
C GLN A 398 -5.37 3.18 26.47
N PHE A 399 -5.72 2.35 27.49
CA PHE A 399 -6.03 0.94 27.27
C PHE A 399 -7.43 0.70 26.69
N GLY A 400 -8.37 1.62 26.94
CA GLY A 400 -9.78 1.44 26.62
C GLY A 400 -10.53 0.53 27.60
N PHE A 401 -9.87 0.14 28.70
CA PHE A 401 -10.41 -0.56 29.85
C PHE A 401 -9.61 -0.20 31.09
N ASP A 402 -10.20 -0.41 32.25
CA ASP A 402 -9.55 -0.15 33.55
C ASP A 402 -8.48 -1.23 33.83
N ALA A 403 -7.22 -0.88 33.51
CA ALA A 403 -6.09 -1.76 33.72
C ALA A 403 -5.70 -1.89 35.24
N GLU A 404 -6.16 -0.97 36.09
CA GLU A 404 -5.95 -1.03 37.56
C GLU A 404 -6.77 -2.16 38.21
N GLN A 405 -7.83 -2.62 37.54
CA GLN A 405 -8.66 -3.74 38.01
C GLN A 405 -8.13 -5.11 37.59
N ASP A 406 -7.02 -5.17 36.86
CA ASP A 406 -6.38 -6.43 36.54
C ASP A 406 -5.81 -7.09 37.81
N ASP A 407 -6.03 -8.39 37.97
CA ASP A 407 -5.41 -9.17 39.05
C ASP A 407 -3.90 -9.39 38.86
N GLY A 408 -3.31 -8.72 37.85
CA GLY A 408 -1.87 -8.70 37.55
C GLY A 408 -1.33 -9.94 36.83
N THR A 409 -2.17 -10.94 36.58
CA THR A 409 -1.70 -12.25 36.07
C THR A 409 -1.66 -12.32 34.55
N ALA A 410 -2.66 -11.78 33.82
CA ALA A 410 -2.77 -11.90 32.38
C ALA A 410 -1.88 -10.88 31.63
N LEU A 411 -1.79 -9.65 32.14
CA LEU A 411 -1.12 -8.54 31.45
C LEU A 411 0.27 -8.20 32.02
N ASP A 412 0.71 -8.86 33.10
CA ASP A 412 1.95 -8.52 33.84
C ASP A 412 1.95 -7.05 34.33
N LEU A 413 0.76 -6.54 34.70
CA LEU A 413 0.54 -5.19 35.25
C LEU A 413 0.14 -5.26 36.71
N LEU A 414 0.64 -4.31 37.52
CA LEU A 414 0.36 -4.20 38.96
C LEU A 414 -0.28 -2.84 39.22
N ALA A 415 -1.48 -2.84 39.75
CA ALA A 415 -2.19 -1.61 40.09
C ALA A 415 -1.49 -0.89 41.25
N VAL A 416 -1.38 0.42 41.16
CA VAL A 416 -0.85 1.31 42.20
C VAL A 416 -1.91 2.31 42.57
N ALA A 417 -2.44 2.18 43.80
CA ALA A 417 -3.55 3.03 44.22
C ALA A 417 -3.17 4.52 44.27
N GLY A 418 -4.01 5.39 43.66
CA GLY A 418 -3.95 6.85 43.80
C GLY A 418 -4.62 7.34 45.09
N PRO A 419 -4.86 8.65 45.25
CA PRO A 419 -4.57 9.70 44.28
C PRO A 419 -3.11 10.15 44.24
N PHE A 420 -2.63 10.54 43.03
CA PHE A 420 -1.31 11.09 42.80
C PHE A 420 -1.41 12.63 42.76
N ASN A 421 -0.92 13.32 43.81
CA ASN A 421 -1.05 14.76 43.95
C ASN A 421 0.31 15.48 44.05
N ASP A 422 1.38 14.72 44.20
CA ASP A 422 2.71 15.28 44.35
C ASP A 422 3.36 15.57 42.97
N ALA A 423 4.36 16.43 42.97
CA ALA A 423 5.16 16.73 41.80
C ALA A 423 5.79 15.44 41.22
N VAL A 424 5.65 15.25 39.92
CA VAL A 424 6.11 14.07 39.23
C VAL A 424 7.60 14.21 38.85
N GLN A 425 8.38 13.17 39.09
CA GLN A 425 9.78 13.10 38.75
C GLN A 425 10.04 11.89 37.85
N ILE A 426 10.75 12.09 36.75
CA ILE A 426 11.25 11.00 35.88
C ILE A 426 12.36 10.29 36.68
N VAL A 427 12.18 9.01 36.94
CA VAL A 427 13.14 8.15 37.67
C VAL A 427 14.13 7.53 36.69
N SER A 428 13.60 7.00 35.60
CA SER A 428 14.40 6.45 34.49
C SER A 428 13.66 6.61 33.15
N ARG A 429 14.42 6.79 32.07
CA ARG A 429 13.89 6.81 30.72
C ARG A 429 14.81 6.09 29.73
N ASP A 430 14.22 5.39 28.79
CA ASP A 430 14.91 4.81 27.63
C ASP A 430 15.24 5.91 26.61
N PRO A 431 16.30 5.76 25.78
CA PRO A 431 16.62 6.71 24.69
C PRO A 431 15.50 6.97 23.68
N MET A 432 14.50 6.10 23.58
CA MET A 432 13.31 6.35 22.72
C MET A 432 12.45 7.52 23.22
N ILE A 433 12.51 7.86 24.51
CA ILE A 433 11.70 8.90 25.13
C ILE A 433 12.40 10.25 24.98
N GLY A 434 11.64 11.29 24.59
CA GLY A 434 12.15 12.62 24.32
C GLY A 434 12.61 12.80 22.87
N PHE A 435 11.95 12.11 21.91
CA PHE A 435 12.34 12.10 20.50
C PHE A 435 12.27 13.50 19.85
N GLU A 436 11.09 14.11 19.75
CA GLU A 436 10.95 15.49 19.26
C GLU A 436 10.73 16.49 20.39
N ILE A 437 10.23 16.00 21.54
CA ILE A 437 9.99 16.80 22.71
C ILE A 437 10.16 15.96 23.98
N ASP A 438 10.82 16.54 25.00
CA ASP A 438 10.89 15.91 26.33
C ASP A 438 9.52 15.95 27.02
N PRO A 439 9.00 14.81 27.53
CA PRO A 439 7.77 14.78 28.27
C PRO A 439 7.92 15.54 29.60
N LYS A 440 6.86 16.25 29.99
CA LYS A 440 6.79 16.99 31.26
C LYS A 440 5.57 16.50 32.05
N PRO A 441 5.65 15.32 32.69
CA PRO A 441 4.50 14.72 33.35
C PRO A 441 4.03 15.56 34.53
N GLY A 442 2.72 15.71 34.62
CA GLY A 442 2.02 16.24 35.80
C GLY A 442 1.29 15.15 36.55
N PRO A 443 0.77 15.45 37.79
CA PRO A 443 0.04 14.45 38.55
C PRO A 443 -1.21 13.87 37.88
N ARG A 444 -1.79 14.58 36.90
CA ARG A 444 -2.97 14.16 36.12
C ARG A 444 -2.64 13.26 34.94
N ASP A 445 -1.35 13.14 34.64
CA ASP A 445 -0.86 12.40 33.48
C ASP A 445 -0.36 11.00 33.89
N LEU A 446 -0.78 10.52 35.06
CA LEU A 446 -0.29 9.27 35.64
C LEU A 446 -1.32 8.16 35.51
N THR A 447 -0.87 7.02 35.01
CA THR A 447 -1.67 5.82 34.84
C THR A 447 -1.39 4.87 35.98
N GLY A 448 -2.01 4.74 37.04
CA GLY A 448 -1.75 3.97 38.26
C GLY A 448 -1.18 2.55 38.10
N ILE A 449 -0.13 2.36 37.29
CA ILE A 449 0.38 1.04 36.92
C ILE A 449 1.89 0.92 37.17
N GLN A 450 2.32 -0.27 37.59
CA GLN A 450 3.68 -0.79 37.48
C GLN A 450 3.69 -2.04 36.60
N VAL A 451 4.75 -2.24 35.85
CA VAL A 451 4.93 -3.50 35.13
C VAL A 451 5.60 -4.56 36.00
N GLY A 452 5.23 -5.82 35.77
CA GLY A 452 5.82 -6.97 36.43
C GLY A 452 7.24 -7.30 35.97
N ALA A 453 7.79 -8.37 36.50
CA ALA A 453 9.19 -8.75 36.27
C ALA A 453 9.50 -9.26 34.88
N ALA A 454 8.48 -9.69 34.12
CA ALA A 454 8.64 -10.14 32.73
C ALA A 454 8.69 -8.98 31.72
N SER A 455 8.35 -7.77 32.15
CA SER A 455 8.25 -6.57 31.33
C SER A 455 9.44 -5.63 31.53
N ARG A 456 9.68 -4.75 30.54
CA ARG A 456 10.75 -3.74 30.57
C ARG A 456 10.17 -2.33 30.54
N SER A 457 10.30 -1.59 31.66
CA SER A 457 9.95 -0.18 31.70
C SER A 457 10.83 0.65 30.76
N LEU A 458 10.21 1.51 29.97
CA LEU A 458 10.89 2.51 29.13
C LEU A 458 10.81 3.91 29.71
N LEU A 459 9.74 4.20 30.46
CA LEU A 459 9.58 5.45 31.21
C LEU A 459 9.01 5.15 32.58
N ARG A 460 9.80 5.39 33.61
CA ARG A 460 9.41 5.26 35.01
C ARG A 460 9.38 6.62 35.66
N VAL A 461 8.26 6.91 36.32
CA VAL A 461 8.02 8.16 37.04
C VAL A 461 7.73 7.90 38.50
N ARG A 462 7.85 8.94 39.34
CA ARG A 462 7.53 8.90 40.78
C ARG A 462 6.70 10.13 41.15
N SER A 463 5.63 9.91 41.89
CA SER A 463 4.82 10.94 42.55
C SER A 463 4.71 10.57 44.02
N GLY A 464 5.30 11.38 44.92
CA GLY A 464 5.44 11.05 46.33
C GLY A 464 6.18 9.73 46.55
N ASN A 465 5.51 8.74 47.17
CA ASN A 465 6.04 7.40 47.36
C ASN A 465 5.68 6.41 46.24
N ALA A 466 4.76 6.77 45.35
CA ALA A 466 4.33 5.90 44.27
C ALA A 466 5.34 5.97 43.10
N THR A 467 5.69 4.81 42.56
CA THR A 467 6.51 4.66 41.35
C THR A 467 5.64 3.99 40.29
N LEU A 468 5.60 4.55 39.11
CA LEU A 468 4.71 4.15 38.02
C LEU A 468 5.48 3.98 36.70
N ASP A 469 4.98 3.12 35.84
CA ASP A 469 5.53 2.86 34.52
C ASP A 469 4.54 3.33 33.44
N GLU A 470 4.89 4.41 32.76
CA GLU A 470 4.01 5.06 31.77
C GLU A 470 4.27 4.59 30.33
N VAL A 471 5.46 3.99 30.10
CA VAL A 471 5.82 3.37 28.82
C VAL A 471 6.59 2.10 29.10
N ALA A 472 6.19 0.98 28.47
CA ALA A 472 6.85 -0.30 28.66
C ALA A 472 6.75 -1.24 27.44
N ILE A 473 7.67 -2.19 27.39
CA ILE A 473 7.60 -3.39 26.54
C ILE A 473 7.26 -4.58 27.44
N THR A 474 6.27 -5.36 27.03
CA THR A 474 5.70 -6.47 27.79
C THR A 474 5.82 -7.80 27.03
N PRO A 475 5.55 -8.96 27.65
CA PRO A 475 5.54 -10.25 26.96
C PRO A 475 4.52 -10.34 25.82
N TRP A 476 3.42 -9.59 25.88
CA TRP A 476 2.37 -9.55 24.86
C TRP A 476 2.54 -8.42 23.84
N GLY A 477 3.44 -7.45 24.06
CA GLY A 477 3.67 -6.30 23.19
C GLY A 477 4.23 -5.11 23.92
N GLY A 478 3.41 -4.08 24.17
CA GLY A 478 3.84 -2.90 24.93
C GLY A 478 2.78 -1.82 25.01
N PHE A 479 3.07 -0.77 25.76
CA PHE A 479 2.20 0.40 25.88
C PHE A 479 2.99 1.71 26.00
N ALA A 480 2.39 2.78 25.53
CA ALA A 480 2.82 4.17 25.75
C ALA A 480 1.59 5.01 26.03
N MET A 481 1.43 5.44 27.29
CA MET A 481 0.24 6.18 27.72
C MET A 481 0.30 7.66 27.34
N ASN A 482 -0.82 8.34 27.29
CA ASN A 482 -0.88 9.80 27.14
C ASN A 482 -0.34 10.49 28.41
N PRO A 483 0.42 11.59 28.29
CA PRO A 483 0.84 12.29 27.06
C PRO A 483 2.22 11.87 26.54
N TYR A 484 2.66 10.63 26.79
CA TYR A 484 4.01 10.17 26.45
C TYR A 484 4.12 9.66 25.01
N THR A 485 3.03 9.63 24.26
CA THR A 485 2.98 9.37 22.81
C THR A 485 3.24 10.66 22.02
N ILE A 486 2.25 11.54 21.97
CA ILE A 486 2.27 12.84 21.30
C ILE A 486 1.91 13.93 22.31
N VAL A 487 2.66 15.03 22.30
CA VAL A 487 2.41 16.23 23.10
C VAL A 487 1.84 17.32 22.22
N SER A 488 0.66 17.80 22.56
CA SER A 488 0.06 18.96 21.89
C SER A 488 0.59 20.26 22.47
N LEU A 489 1.16 21.10 21.62
CA LEU A 489 1.66 22.44 21.96
C LEU A 489 0.55 23.46 21.71
N ASN A 490 -0.45 23.51 22.59
CA ASN A 490 -1.69 24.28 22.41
C ASN A 490 -1.47 25.78 22.11
N GLY A 491 -0.35 26.37 22.59
CA GLY A 491 -0.03 27.78 22.34
C GLY A 491 0.33 28.11 20.89
N ILE A 492 0.72 27.12 20.09
CA ILE A 492 1.13 27.27 18.69
C ILE A 492 0.44 26.28 17.73
N GLY A 493 -0.52 25.51 18.24
CA GLY A 493 -1.30 24.57 17.42
C GLY A 493 -0.44 23.49 16.75
N GLN A 494 0.62 23.00 17.42
CA GLN A 494 1.50 21.98 16.88
C GLN A 494 1.54 20.75 17.79
N GLU A 495 1.87 19.62 17.23
CA GLU A 495 2.07 18.36 17.93
C GLU A 495 3.48 17.84 17.73
N ARG A 496 3.97 17.08 18.71
CA ARG A 496 5.33 16.52 18.74
C ARG A 496 5.31 15.11 19.29
N TRP A 497 6.02 14.21 18.65
CA TRP A 497 6.27 12.89 19.22
C TRP A 497 7.15 12.97 20.46
N ALA A 498 6.62 12.52 21.59
CA ALA A 498 7.41 12.37 22.82
C ALA A 498 8.22 11.05 22.81
N ILE A 499 7.72 10.03 22.14
CA ILE A 499 8.40 8.74 21.91
C ILE A 499 8.82 8.60 20.45
N GLN A 500 9.95 7.93 20.20
CA GLN A 500 10.35 7.59 18.82
C GLN A 500 9.47 6.45 18.29
N PRO A 501 8.50 6.75 17.39
CA PRO A 501 7.42 5.82 17.08
C PRO A 501 7.91 4.53 16.40
N MET A 502 8.86 4.61 15.47
CA MET A 502 9.36 3.42 14.78
C MET A 502 10.07 2.46 15.72
N SER A 503 10.89 2.99 16.64
CA SER A 503 11.62 2.17 17.61
C SER A 503 10.68 1.50 18.60
N PHE A 504 9.69 2.24 19.11
CA PHE A 504 8.68 1.71 20.01
C PHE A 504 7.84 0.62 19.34
N LEU A 505 7.26 0.91 18.18
CA LEU A 505 6.43 -0.05 17.44
C LEU A 505 7.22 -1.30 17.02
N THR A 506 8.47 -1.13 16.58
CA THR A 506 9.35 -2.27 16.28
C THR A 506 9.57 -3.16 17.49
N ALA A 507 9.80 -2.57 18.66
CA ALA A 507 10.03 -3.32 19.90
C ALA A 507 8.73 -3.96 20.42
N ALA A 508 7.63 -3.21 20.50
CA ALA A 508 6.34 -3.66 21.01
C ALA A 508 5.71 -4.75 20.13
N LEU A 509 5.66 -4.54 18.83
CA LEU A 509 5.09 -5.50 17.89
C LEU A 509 6.11 -6.54 17.41
N ARG A 510 7.36 -6.50 17.89
CA ARG A 510 8.44 -7.41 17.46
C ARG A 510 8.58 -7.49 15.95
N LEU A 511 8.47 -6.31 15.29
CA LEU A 511 8.50 -6.23 13.84
C LEU A 511 9.84 -6.74 13.29
N GLN A 512 9.75 -7.55 12.26
CA GLN A 512 10.93 -8.12 11.62
C GLN A 512 11.67 -7.05 10.81
N GLN A 513 12.98 -7.00 10.92
CA GLN A 513 13.80 -6.21 10.00
C GLN A 513 13.78 -6.88 8.62
N MET A 514 12.94 -6.41 7.74
CA MET A 514 12.84 -6.86 6.35
C MET A 514 13.30 -5.75 5.40
N PRO A 515 13.75 -6.09 4.17
CA PRO A 515 13.85 -5.09 3.13
C PRO A 515 12.44 -4.58 2.80
N ALA A 516 12.20 -3.30 3.06
CA ALA A 516 10.88 -2.69 2.88
C ALA A 516 10.63 -2.40 1.39
N PRO A 517 9.49 -2.83 0.81
CA PRO A 517 9.09 -2.38 -0.52
C PRO A 517 8.94 -0.85 -0.52
N ASN A 518 9.38 -0.20 -1.61
CA ASN A 518 9.54 1.24 -1.66
C ASN A 518 8.75 1.87 -2.80
N VAL A 519 8.00 2.93 -2.49
CA VAL A 519 7.18 3.71 -3.45
C VAL A 519 7.71 5.12 -3.69
N THR A 520 8.86 5.48 -3.07
CA THR A 520 9.40 6.84 -3.15
C THR A 520 10.52 7.00 -4.17
N THR A 521 11.09 5.87 -4.63
CA THR A 521 12.23 5.83 -5.55
C THR A 521 12.05 4.78 -6.63
N GLU A 522 12.79 4.94 -7.71
CA GLU A 522 13.04 3.91 -8.71
C GLU A 522 14.45 4.08 -9.29
N ASN A 523 15.17 2.99 -9.44
CA ASN A 523 16.54 2.97 -9.94
C ASN A 523 17.45 4.01 -9.24
N GLY A 524 17.30 4.14 -7.91
CA GLY A 524 18.11 5.02 -7.07
C GLY A 524 17.76 6.51 -7.18
N ARG A 525 16.67 6.88 -7.86
CA ARG A 525 16.23 8.26 -8.01
C ARG A 525 14.89 8.48 -7.34
N ARG A 526 14.75 9.59 -6.60
CA ARG A 526 13.48 9.99 -5.99
C ARG A 526 12.44 10.25 -7.08
N LEU A 527 11.24 9.70 -6.92
CA LEU A 527 10.14 9.95 -7.86
C LEU A 527 9.72 11.42 -7.80
N PHE A 528 9.40 11.96 -8.97
CA PHE A 528 8.89 13.31 -9.12
C PHE A 528 7.67 13.31 -10.03
N MET A 529 6.56 13.79 -9.51
CA MET A 529 5.31 13.96 -10.24
C MET A 529 4.78 15.38 -10.09
N THR A 530 3.81 15.71 -10.89
CA THR A 530 3.08 16.97 -10.76
C THR A 530 1.64 16.78 -11.20
N HIS A 531 0.72 17.31 -10.41
CA HIS A 531 -0.68 17.36 -10.80
C HIS A 531 -1.32 18.70 -10.44
N VAL A 532 -2.39 19.00 -11.15
CA VAL A 532 -3.08 20.29 -11.08
C VAL A 532 -4.57 20.05 -10.94
N ASP A 533 -5.14 20.56 -9.88
CA ASP A 533 -6.58 20.53 -9.67
C ASP A 533 -7.29 21.61 -10.50
N GLY A 534 -8.53 21.30 -10.86
CA GLY A 534 -9.29 22.10 -11.82
C GLY A 534 -9.75 23.46 -11.34
N ASP A 535 -9.62 23.74 -10.05
CA ASP A 535 -10.15 24.92 -9.38
C ASP A 535 -9.67 26.23 -9.95
N GLY A 536 -10.64 27.05 -10.34
CA GLY A 536 -10.36 28.35 -10.93
C GLY A 536 -9.77 28.31 -12.33
N PHE A 537 -10.02 27.24 -13.09
CA PHE A 537 -9.66 27.17 -14.52
C PHE A 537 -10.19 28.39 -15.28
N ALA A 538 -11.39 28.84 -14.94
CA ALA A 538 -12.10 29.99 -15.52
C ALA A 538 -11.69 31.35 -14.92
N SER A 539 -10.83 31.39 -13.90
CA SER A 539 -10.44 32.63 -13.22
C SER A 539 -9.69 33.58 -14.16
N ARG A 540 -10.02 34.89 -14.05
CA ARG A 540 -9.34 35.94 -14.84
C ARG A 540 -7.94 36.18 -14.29
N VAL A 541 -6.99 36.31 -15.21
CA VAL A 541 -5.63 36.72 -14.84
C VAL A 541 -5.59 38.23 -14.45
N GLU A 542 -4.66 38.60 -13.60
CA GLU A 542 -4.48 39.99 -13.10
C GLU A 542 -3.29 40.70 -13.75
N PHE A 543 -2.86 40.22 -14.91
CA PHE A 543 -1.77 40.80 -15.68
C PHE A 543 -2.08 40.74 -17.19
N PRO A 544 -1.46 41.59 -18.05
CA PRO A 544 -1.70 41.57 -19.49
C PRO A 544 -1.24 40.30 -20.18
N GLY A 545 -2.03 39.80 -21.13
CA GLY A 545 -1.69 38.67 -21.96
C GLY A 545 -2.82 37.65 -22.07
N PRO A 546 -2.75 36.52 -21.36
CA PRO A 546 -3.82 35.53 -21.37
C PRO A 546 -5.09 36.06 -20.69
N ASP A 547 -6.25 35.56 -21.07
CA ASP A 547 -7.52 35.94 -20.45
C ASP A 547 -7.82 35.17 -19.17
N TYR A 548 -7.47 33.86 -19.14
CA TYR A 548 -7.83 32.92 -18.07
C TYR A 548 -6.60 32.25 -17.48
N SER A 549 -6.71 31.83 -16.24
CA SER A 549 -5.65 31.10 -15.50
C SER A 549 -5.17 29.85 -16.22
N GLY A 550 -6.11 29.04 -16.76
CA GLY A 550 -5.77 27.87 -17.55
C GLY A 550 -4.91 28.21 -18.78
N GLU A 551 -5.17 29.35 -19.43
CA GLU A 551 -4.37 29.81 -20.54
C GLU A 551 -2.97 30.29 -20.11
N ALA A 552 -2.88 30.96 -18.96
CA ALA A 552 -1.61 31.43 -18.41
C ALA A 552 -0.70 30.25 -18.05
N LEU A 553 -1.25 29.24 -17.37
CA LEU A 553 -0.52 28.01 -17.03
C LEU A 553 -0.12 27.21 -18.28
N TYR A 554 -1.02 27.10 -19.28
CA TYR A 554 -0.66 26.49 -20.55
C TYR A 554 0.58 27.14 -21.16
N GLN A 555 0.60 28.49 -21.23
CA GLN A 555 1.67 29.24 -21.90
C GLN A 555 2.96 29.23 -21.08
N GLN A 556 2.92 29.33 -19.75
CA GLN A 556 4.09 29.62 -18.94
C GLN A 556 4.65 28.39 -18.23
N ILE A 557 3.82 27.38 -17.95
CA ILE A 557 4.22 26.16 -17.23
C ILE A 557 4.17 24.94 -18.14
N PHE A 558 3.02 24.58 -18.70
CA PHE A 558 2.84 23.35 -19.44
C PHE A 558 3.68 23.25 -20.71
N THR A 559 3.81 24.34 -21.48
CA THR A 559 4.65 24.32 -22.69
C THR A 559 6.14 24.42 -22.40
N ARG A 560 6.51 24.92 -21.23
CA ARG A 560 7.90 25.11 -20.79
C ARG A 560 8.50 23.85 -20.20
N TYR A 561 7.80 23.19 -19.27
CA TYR A 561 8.25 21.99 -18.58
C TYR A 561 7.66 20.74 -19.24
N LYS A 562 8.39 20.15 -20.18
CA LYS A 562 7.94 18.98 -20.94
C LYS A 562 8.26 17.68 -20.18
N ILE A 563 7.60 17.50 -19.07
CA ILE A 563 7.65 16.32 -18.19
C ILE A 563 6.23 15.74 -18.07
N PRO A 564 6.05 14.51 -17.58
CA PRO A 564 4.70 14.01 -17.26
C PRO A 564 3.98 14.96 -16.33
N MET A 565 2.77 15.37 -16.66
CA MET A 565 1.88 16.23 -15.89
C MET A 565 0.48 15.67 -15.91
N THR A 566 -0.26 15.82 -14.83
CA THR A 566 -1.67 15.45 -14.76
C THR A 566 -2.50 16.69 -14.51
N LEU A 567 -3.56 16.83 -15.27
CA LEU A 567 -4.48 17.96 -15.21
C LEU A 567 -5.90 17.43 -15.06
N SER A 568 -6.63 17.88 -14.04
CA SER A 568 -8.07 17.68 -13.95
C SER A 568 -8.85 18.94 -14.30
N VAL A 569 -10.13 18.75 -14.59
CA VAL A 569 -11.07 19.86 -14.79
C VAL A 569 -12.36 19.59 -14.01
N ILE A 570 -12.93 20.67 -13.46
CA ILE A 570 -14.29 20.70 -12.93
C ILE A 570 -15.22 20.89 -14.11
N GLU A 571 -16.01 19.85 -14.47
CA GLU A 571 -16.91 20.00 -15.60
C GLU A 571 -17.88 21.16 -15.43
N GLY A 572 -18.36 21.39 -14.21
CA GLY A 572 -19.26 22.49 -13.90
C GLY A 572 -18.68 23.90 -14.08
N GLU A 573 -17.37 24.07 -14.09
CA GLU A 573 -16.72 25.33 -14.48
C GLU A 573 -16.52 25.43 -16.00
N VAL A 574 -16.10 24.36 -16.63
CA VAL A 574 -15.66 24.38 -18.03
C VAL A 574 -16.80 24.13 -19.01
N GLY A 575 -17.77 23.32 -18.63
CA GLY A 575 -18.84 22.85 -19.51
C GLY A 575 -19.95 23.86 -19.76
N ALA A 576 -20.60 23.77 -20.91
CA ALA A 576 -21.67 24.67 -21.33
C ALA A 576 -22.94 24.61 -20.44
N LYS A 577 -23.11 23.56 -19.63
CA LYS A 577 -24.21 23.42 -18.67
C LYS A 577 -23.82 23.78 -17.24
N GLY A 578 -22.62 24.32 -17.05
CA GLY A 578 -22.08 24.68 -15.77
C GLY A 578 -22.33 26.16 -15.41
N LEU A 579 -21.40 26.73 -14.64
CA LEU A 579 -21.46 28.07 -14.09
C LEU A 579 -21.26 29.17 -15.15
N TYR A 580 -20.48 28.89 -16.19
CA TYR A 580 -20.00 29.91 -17.11
C TYR A 580 -20.34 29.58 -18.59
N PRO A 581 -21.63 29.36 -18.95
CA PRO A 581 -22.02 28.89 -20.29
C PRO A 581 -21.57 29.81 -21.43
N GLN A 582 -21.44 31.14 -21.17
CA GLN A 582 -21.05 32.13 -22.19
C GLN A 582 -19.60 32.01 -22.59
N ILE A 583 -18.71 31.61 -21.68
CA ILE A 583 -17.27 31.48 -21.94
C ILE A 583 -16.84 30.02 -22.09
N SER A 584 -17.74 29.07 -21.87
CA SER A 584 -17.47 27.63 -22.01
C SER A 584 -16.78 27.24 -23.32
N PRO A 585 -17.16 27.73 -24.52
CA PRO A 585 -16.45 27.40 -25.74
C PRO A 585 -14.97 27.73 -25.70
N ARG A 586 -14.60 28.83 -25.03
CA ARG A 586 -13.21 29.26 -24.88
C ARG A 586 -12.48 28.39 -23.83
N LEU A 587 -13.13 28.07 -22.72
CA LEU A 587 -12.55 27.21 -21.69
C LEU A 587 -12.31 25.79 -22.23
N GLU A 588 -13.28 25.21 -22.96
CA GLU A 588 -13.11 23.91 -23.62
C GLU A 588 -11.95 23.94 -24.66
N GLU A 589 -11.77 25.06 -25.38
CA GLU A 589 -10.65 25.21 -26.33
C GLU A 589 -9.30 25.17 -25.61
N ILE A 590 -9.18 25.86 -24.47
CA ILE A 590 -7.96 25.88 -23.66
C ILE A 590 -7.70 24.47 -23.11
N ALA A 591 -8.71 23.82 -22.52
CA ALA A 591 -8.60 22.45 -22.00
C ALA A 591 -8.16 21.45 -23.08
N ARG A 592 -8.76 21.52 -24.29
CA ARG A 592 -8.34 20.66 -25.42
C ARG A 592 -6.90 20.89 -25.83
N LYS A 593 -6.41 22.15 -25.80
CA LYS A 593 -4.98 22.44 -26.09
C LYS A 593 -4.06 21.83 -25.05
N MET A 594 -4.43 21.90 -23.76
CA MET A 594 -3.63 21.32 -22.67
C MET A 594 -3.63 19.80 -22.75
N PHE A 595 -4.78 19.16 -22.95
CA PHE A 595 -4.89 17.71 -23.06
C PHE A 595 -4.24 17.16 -24.35
N ALA A 596 -4.10 17.98 -25.39
CA ALA A 596 -3.39 17.58 -26.61
C ALA A 596 -1.86 17.51 -26.44
N LEU A 597 -1.29 18.08 -25.36
CA LEU A 597 0.14 17.95 -25.07
C LEU A 597 0.48 16.48 -24.83
N PRO A 598 1.49 15.92 -25.50
CA PRO A 598 1.74 14.48 -25.48
C PRO A 598 2.14 13.93 -24.09
N TYR A 599 2.58 14.77 -23.20
CA TYR A 599 3.04 14.45 -21.84
C TYR A 599 2.02 14.81 -20.73
N VAL A 600 0.79 15.17 -21.09
CA VAL A 600 -0.28 15.49 -20.12
C VAL A 600 -1.24 14.32 -20.01
N ASP A 601 -1.42 13.79 -18.80
CA ASP A 601 -2.50 12.87 -18.43
C ASP A 601 -3.79 13.63 -18.09
N ILE A 602 -4.92 12.98 -18.32
CA ILE A 602 -6.25 13.57 -18.16
C ILE A 602 -6.86 13.06 -16.85
N GLY A 603 -7.14 13.99 -15.93
CA GLY A 603 -7.91 13.77 -14.72
C GLY A 603 -9.32 14.35 -14.79
N THR A 604 -10.19 13.94 -13.87
CA THR A 604 -11.46 14.59 -13.55
C THR A 604 -11.40 15.15 -12.13
N HIS A 605 -12.05 16.30 -11.94
CA HIS A 605 -12.26 16.93 -10.62
C HIS A 605 -13.75 17.01 -10.31
N THR A 606 -14.47 15.96 -10.72
CA THR A 606 -15.93 15.81 -10.64
C THR A 606 -16.74 16.79 -11.48
N TYR A 607 -18.08 16.78 -11.33
CA TYR A 607 -18.97 17.71 -12.02
C TYR A 607 -19.17 19.00 -11.23
N SER A 608 -19.56 18.87 -9.95
CA SER A 608 -19.95 20.02 -9.13
C SER A 608 -18.95 20.38 -8.04
N HIS A 609 -17.80 19.67 -7.95
CA HIS A 609 -16.79 19.91 -6.93
C HIS A 609 -17.37 19.86 -5.51
N PRO A 610 -17.75 18.68 -4.97
CA PRO A 610 -18.16 18.57 -3.58
C PRO A 610 -17.06 19.07 -2.63
N PHE A 611 -17.44 19.93 -1.66
CA PHE A 611 -16.50 20.50 -0.69
C PHE A 611 -16.35 19.63 0.55
N GLU A 612 -17.43 18.96 0.96
CA GLU A 612 -17.53 18.22 2.21
C GLU A 612 -18.04 16.80 1.93
N TRP A 613 -17.10 15.84 1.75
CA TRP A 613 -17.44 14.46 1.41
C TRP A 613 -18.06 13.68 2.56
N GLU A 614 -17.88 14.10 3.81
CA GLU A 614 -18.58 13.53 4.96
C GLU A 614 -20.10 13.78 4.91
N ASP A 615 -20.56 14.72 4.11
CA ASP A 615 -21.99 14.91 3.82
C ASP A 615 -22.53 13.93 2.76
N VAL A 616 -21.76 12.94 2.36
CA VAL A 616 -22.19 11.83 1.51
C VAL A 616 -22.40 10.58 2.36
N ASP A 617 -23.60 9.99 2.29
CA ASP A 617 -23.94 8.78 3.04
C ASP A 617 -23.08 7.59 2.62
N ALA A 618 -22.39 7.00 3.59
CA ALA A 618 -21.42 5.92 3.36
C ALA A 618 -22.04 4.61 2.83
N THR A 619 -23.39 4.48 2.89
CA THR A 619 -24.11 3.28 2.46
C THR A 619 -24.79 3.49 1.10
N THR A 620 -25.39 4.65 0.88
CA THR A 620 -26.19 4.92 -0.33
C THR A 620 -25.45 5.76 -1.37
N GLY A 621 -24.44 6.55 -0.94
CA GLY A 621 -23.76 7.52 -1.80
C GLY A 621 -24.62 8.76 -2.10
N GLU A 622 -25.74 8.95 -1.39
CA GLU A 622 -26.59 10.11 -1.51
C GLU A 622 -26.12 11.23 -0.57
N ARG A 623 -26.44 12.45 -0.89
CA ARG A 623 -26.13 13.57 -0.03
C ARG A 623 -26.98 13.57 1.24
N ILE A 624 -26.35 13.78 2.38
CA ILE A 624 -26.97 14.03 3.68
C ILE A 624 -27.10 15.55 3.86
N ASP A 625 -28.33 16.05 4.03
CA ASP A 625 -28.51 17.48 4.34
C ASP A 625 -28.31 17.73 5.85
N ARG A 626 -27.11 18.25 6.19
CA ARG A 626 -26.78 18.68 7.57
C ARG A 626 -27.10 20.14 7.85
N GLY A 627 -27.79 20.83 6.92
CA GLY A 627 -28.06 22.25 6.97
C GLY A 627 -26.99 23.07 6.24
N GLY A 628 -27.30 24.23 5.74
CA GLY A 628 -26.41 25.05 4.92
C GLY A 628 -26.76 25.08 3.44
N GLY A 629 -27.58 24.14 2.99
CA GLY A 629 -28.09 24.07 1.63
C GLY A 629 -27.06 23.57 0.61
N ASP A 630 -27.46 23.56 -0.66
CA ASP A 630 -26.64 22.98 -1.74
C ASP A 630 -25.31 23.74 -1.97
N THR A 631 -25.28 25.04 -1.69
CA THR A 631 -24.11 25.89 -1.89
C THR A 631 -22.98 25.70 -0.86
N ALA A 632 -23.30 25.10 0.29
CA ALA A 632 -22.29 24.74 1.29
C ALA A 632 -21.62 23.40 0.94
N PHE A 633 -22.28 22.55 0.15
CA PHE A 633 -21.82 21.23 -0.19
C PHE A 633 -21.01 21.18 -1.49
N SER A 634 -21.40 21.93 -2.52
CA SER A 634 -20.74 21.94 -3.83
C SER A 634 -20.95 23.25 -4.57
N LEU A 635 -20.31 23.44 -5.70
CA LEU A 635 -20.57 24.55 -6.60
C LEU A 635 -22.04 24.61 -6.98
N ASN A 636 -22.65 25.80 -6.89
CA ASN A 636 -24.06 26.02 -7.19
C ASN A 636 -24.34 26.00 -8.70
N ILE A 637 -24.38 24.80 -9.28
CA ILE A 637 -24.63 24.63 -10.70
C ILE A 637 -26.14 24.72 -10.98
N PRO A 638 -26.59 25.59 -11.91
CA PRO A 638 -27.99 25.76 -12.18
C PRO A 638 -28.74 24.45 -12.51
N ASN A 639 -29.86 24.19 -11.83
CA ASN A 639 -30.73 23.02 -12.02
C ASN A 639 -30.06 21.67 -11.75
N TYR A 640 -28.94 21.64 -11.07
CA TYR A 640 -28.27 20.41 -10.65
C TYR A 640 -28.62 20.08 -9.20
N LYS A 641 -28.79 18.81 -8.93
CA LYS A 641 -28.81 18.18 -7.61
C LYS A 641 -27.74 17.10 -7.59
N PHE A 642 -27.01 17.03 -6.50
CA PHE A 642 -25.93 16.06 -6.32
C PHE A 642 -26.39 14.63 -6.68
N ASN A 643 -25.58 13.98 -7.50
CA ASN A 643 -25.75 12.59 -7.89
C ASN A 643 -24.37 12.01 -8.15
N ILE A 644 -23.99 11.03 -7.35
CA ILE A 644 -22.63 10.47 -7.37
C ILE A 644 -22.23 9.87 -8.73
N ASP A 645 -23.21 9.34 -9.48
CA ASP A 645 -22.95 8.80 -10.81
C ASP A 645 -22.65 9.91 -11.83
N ARG A 646 -23.33 11.05 -11.66
CA ARG A 646 -23.09 12.25 -12.47
C ARG A 646 -21.75 12.90 -12.13
N GLU A 647 -21.36 12.92 -10.86
CA GLU A 647 -20.07 13.45 -10.42
C GLU A 647 -18.89 12.68 -11.04
N ILE A 648 -18.97 11.35 -11.09
CA ILE A 648 -17.88 10.48 -11.53
C ILE A 648 -18.07 10.13 -13.02
N ASN A 649 -18.97 9.21 -13.34
CA ASN A 649 -19.12 8.70 -14.70
C ASN A 649 -19.54 9.79 -15.70
N GLY A 650 -20.46 10.67 -15.29
CA GLY A 650 -20.91 11.77 -16.15
C GLY A 650 -19.80 12.77 -16.49
N SER A 651 -18.93 13.10 -15.52
CA SER A 651 -17.78 13.96 -15.76
C SER A 651 -16.72 13.28 -16.64
N ILE A 652 -16.44 11.99 -16.41
CA ILE A 652 -15.55 11.19 -17.27
C ILE A 652 -16.06 11.17 -18.72
N ASP A 653 -17.35 10.94 -18.92
CA ASP A 653 -17.98 10.90 -20.26
C ASP A 653 -17.87 12.26 -20.96
N TYR A 654 -18.13 13.36 -20.24
CA TYR A 654 -17.96 14.71 -20.77
C TYR A 654 -16.52 14.96 -21.20
N ILE A 655 -15.54 14.71 -20.34
CA ILE A 655 -14.13 14.93 -20.62
C ILE A 655 -13.69 14.10 -21.84
N ASN A 656 -14.01 12.81 -21.83
CA ASN A 656 -13.62 11.89 -22.90
C ASN A 656 -14.27 12.22 -24.25
N SER A 657 -15.52 12.71 -24.26
CA SER A 657 -16.23 13.02 -25.50
C SER A 657 -15.99 14.42 -26.04
N ARG A 658 -15.64 15.40 -25.15
CA ARG A 658 -15.60 16.82 -25.50
C ARG A 658 -14.20 17.43 -25.47
N LEU A 659 -13.34 16.96 -24.57
CA LEU A 659 -12.07 17.60 -24.26
C LEU A 659 -10.86 16.75 -24.66
N ALA A 660 -10.94 15.45 -24.46
CA ALA A 660 -9.83 14.53 -24.74
C ALA A 660 -9.55 14.42 -26.25
N PRO A 661 -8.28 14.47 -26.66
CA PRO A 661 -7.90 14.19 -28.05
C PRO A 661 -8.02 12.68 -28.35
N PRO A 662 -8.13 12.28 -29.63
CA PRO A 662 -8.15 10.88 -30.01
C PRO A 662 -6.98 10.08 -29.41
N GLY A 663 -7.28 8.93 -28.82
CA GLY A 663 -6.28 8.05 -28.21
C GLY A 663 -5.92 8.34 -26.77
N LYS A 664 -6.47 9.41 -26.16
CA LYS A 664 -6.39 9.68 -24.72
C LYS A 664 -7.76 9.59 -24.06
N LYS A 665 -7.77 9.28 -22.78
CA LYS A 665 -8.97 9.24 -21.94
C LYS A 665 -8.63 9.65 -20.52
N THR A 666 -9.65 9.94 -19.73
CA THR A 666 -9.51 10.16 -18.29
C THR A 666 -8.94 8.90 -17.62
N VAL A 667 -7.94 9.06 -16.78
CA VAL A 667 -7.21 7.97 -16.10
C VAL A 667 -7.24 8.08 -14.58
N ILE A 668 -7.62 9.23 -14.04
CA ILE A 668 -7.57 9.48 -12.60
C ILE A 668 -8.66 10.48 -12.17
N LEU A 669 -9.18 10.31 -10.96
CA LEU A 669 -9.95 11.31 -10.25
C LEU A 669 -9.06 11.96 -9.18
N GLN A 670 -8.95 13.26 -9.20
CA GLN A 670 -8.35 14.09 -8.15
C GLN A 670 -9.48 14.54 -7.22
N TRP A 671 -9.43 14.16 -5.93
CA TRP A 671 -10.52 14.44 -5.00
C TRP A 671 -10.63 15.94 -4.73
N PRO A 672 -11.82 16.53 -4.91
CA PRO A 672 -12.07 17.94 -4.56
C PRO A 672 -12.37 18.11 -3.06
N GLY A 673 -12.36 19.37 -2.64
CA GLY A 673 -12.80 19.81 -1.32
C GLY A 673 -11.94 19.27 -0.18
N ASN A 674 -12.54 18.72 0.87
CA ASN A 674 -11.83 18.14 2.01
C ASN A 674 -11.13 16.82 1.68
N CYS A 675 -11.32 16.24 0.50
CA CYS A 675 -10.69 15.02 0.04
C CYS A 675 -10.94 13.79 0.96
N GLU A 676 -12.10 13.70 1.61
CA GLU A 676 -12.44 12.61 2.55
C GLU A 676 -13.63 11.75 2.08
N PRO A 677 -13.60 11.20 0.85
CA PRO A 677 -14.72 10.45 0.29
C PRO A 677 -14.99 9.17 1.10
N PRO A 678 -16.26 8.78 1.30
CA PRO A 678 -16.59 7.51 1.91
C PRO A 678 -16.26 6.34 0.98
N ALA A 679 -16.08 5.14 1.56
CA ALA A 679 -15.67 3.92 0.85
C ALA A 679 -16.50 3.61 -0.40
N ILE A 680 -17.82 3.87 -0.39
CA ILE A 680 -18.71 3.62 -1.54
C ILE A 680 -18.32 4.48 -2.74
N VAL A 681 -17.88 5.71 -2.52
CA VAL A 681 -17.46 6.63 -3.58
C VAL A 681 -16.12 6.21 -4.16
N VAL A 682 -15.15 5.85 -3.31
CA VAL A 682 -13.84 5.33 -3.75
C VAL A 682 -14.00 4.07 -4.61
N ARG A 683 -14.83 3.11 -4.17
CA ARG A 683 -15.15 1.92 -4.98
C ARG A 683 -15.77 2.26 -6.34
N LYS A 684 -16.59 3.31 -6.40
CA LYS A 684 -17.22 3.74 -7.66
C LYS A 684 -16.18 4.30 -8.65
N VAL A 685 -15.16 5.00 -8.17
CA VAL A 685 -14.04 5.47 -9.00
C VAL A 685 -13.27 4.29 -9.61
N TYR A 686 -12.92 3.29 -8.80
CA TYR A 686 -12.27 2.08 -9.32
C TYR A 686 -13.18 1.29 -10.28
N ALA A 687 -14.50 1.23 -10.02
CA ALA A 687 -15.45 0.59 -10.92
C ALA A 687 -15.58 1.33 -12.27
N ALA A 688 -15.31 2.63 -12.32
CA ALA A 688 -15.20 3.40 -13.55
C ALA A 688 -13.90 3.13 -14.33
N GLY A 689 -12.96 2.35 -13.76
CA GLY A 689 -11.70 1.96 -14.39
C GLY A 689 -10.63 3.05 -14.38
N ILE A 690 -10.67 3.95 -13.41
CA ILE A 690 -9.68 4.99 -13.19
C ILE A 690 -9.15 4.97 -11.76
N ASP A 691 -7.98 5.56 -11.57
CA ASP A 691 -7.34 5.74 -10.26
C ASP A 691 -7.91 6.92 -9.48
N ASN A 692 -7.43 7.11 -8.23
CA ASN A 692 -7.74 8.29 -7.43
C ASN A 692 -6.51 8.81 -6.70
N ILE A 693 -6.51 10.12 -6.39
CA ILE A 693 -5.47 10.79 -5.61
C ILE A 693 -6.06 12.01 -4.90
N ASN A 694 -5.33 12.60 -3.99
CA ASN A 694 -5.57 13.71 -3.08
C ASN A 694 -6.01 13.23 -1.69
N GLY A 695 -5.91 14.14 -0.75
CA GLY A 695 -6.00 13.88 0.68
C GLY A 695 -4.63 13.69 1.31
N GLY A 696 -4.63 13.54 2.63
CA GLY A 696 -3.44 13.51 3.45
C GLY A 696 -2.79 14.89 3.62
N ASP A 697 -2.36 15.19 4.85
CA ASP A 697 -1.92 16.54 5.25
C ASP A 697 -0.40 16.66 5.40
N THR A 698 0.37 16.20 4.40
CA THR A 698 1.83 16.35 4.46
C THR A 698 2.25 17.81 4.22
N VAL A 699 2.64 18.51 5.29
CA VAL A 699 3.03 19.93 5.26
C VAL A 699 4.17 20.25 6.25
N ILE A 700 5.12 19.36 6.40
CA ILE A 700 6.27 19.57 7.27
C ILE A 700 7.14 20.74 6.76
N THR A 701 7.44 21.71 7.63
CA THR A 701 8.28 22.86 7.33
C THR A 701 9.27 23.11 8.47
N LYS A 702 10.28 23.97 8.27
CA LYS A 702 11.24 24.31 9.32
C LYS A 702 10.60 24.92 10.56
N SER A 703 9.46 25.60 10.41
CA SER A 703 8.68 26.17 11.53
C SER A 703 7.73 25.17 12.18
N ALA A 704 7.39 24.07 11.52
CA ALA A 704 6.53 23.00 11.98
C ALA A 704 7.18 21.65 11.66
N ASN A 705 8.38 21.46 12.22
CA ASN A 705 9.24 20.29 11.95
C ASN A 705 8.90 19.16 12.91
N SER A 706 7.86 18.39 12.59
CA SER A 706 7.47 17.18 13.30
C SER A 706 6.96 16.12 12.33
N TRP A 707 7.19 14.86 12.63
CA TRP A 707 6.65 13.75 11.85
C TRP A 707 5.12 13.67 11.90
N THR A 708 4.47 14.29 12.89
CA THR A 708 3.01 14.46 12.92
C THR A 708 2.47 15.31 11.74
N ASN A 709 3.34 15.98 10.98
CA ASN A 709 3.01 16.73 9.78
C ASN A 709 3.29 15.95 8.49
N ILE A 710 3.46 14.63 8.57
CA ILE A 710 3.70 13.76 7.40
C ILE A 710 2.61 12.70 7.38
N ALA A 711 1.64 12.84 6.50
CA ALA A 711 0.57 11.87 6.29
C ALA A 711 1.08 10.56 5.67
N PRO A 712 0.35 9.44 5.76
CA PRO A 712 0.70 8.17 5.10
C PRO A 712 0.61 8.24 3.57
N ILE A 713 0.90 7.12 2.90
CA ILE A 713 0.79 7.00 1.44
C ILE A 713 -0.66 6.90 0.95
N GLY A 714 -1.60 6.67 1.84
CA GLY A 714 -3.03 6.56 1.59
C GLY A 714 -3.74 5.96 2.79
N VAL A 715 -5.06 5.73 2.65
CA VAL A 715 -5.92 5.20 3.71
C VAL A 715 -6.79 4.07 3.20
N ASP A 716 -6.83 2.97 3.95
CA ASP A 716 -7.76 1.86 3.72
C ASP A 716 -9.13 2.18 4.33
N LYS A 717 -10.11 2.41 3.47
CA LYS A 717 -11.50 2.65 3.86
C LYS A 717 -12.36 1.37 3.80
N GLY A 718 -11.72 0.21 3.72
CA GLY A 718 -12.34 -1.11 3.65
C GLY A 718 -12.19 -1.77 2.27
N PRO A 719 -12.71 -2.98 2.09
CA PRO A 719 -12.46 -3.81 0.91
C PRO A 719 -12.74 -3.09 -0.42
N GLY A 720 -11.71 -3.01 -1.28
CA GLY A 720 -11.77 -2.37 -2.58
C GLY A 720 -11.88 -0.83 -2.55
N ALA A 721 -11.62 -0.20 -1.40
CA ALA A 721 -11.74 1.23 -1.22
C ALA A 721 -10.46 1.82 -0.60
N TYR A 722 -9.37 1.82 -1.34
CA TYR A 722 -8.14 2.48 -0.90
C TYR A 722 -8.01 3.85 -1.55
N GLN A 723 -7.92 4.90 -0.74
CA GLN A 723 -7.64 6.24 -1.22
C GLN A 723 -6.13 6.47 -1.20
N VAL A 724 -5.55 6.78 -2.35
CA VAL A 724 -4.15 7.16 -2.46
C VAL A 724 -4.01 8.64 -2.11
N TYR A 725 -3.11 8.97 -1.18
CA TYR A 725 -2.85 10.34 -0.79
C TYR A 725 -1.80 11.01 -1.66
N ALA A 726 -1.98 12.29 -1.91
CA ALA A 726 -0.94 13.13 -2.48
C ALA A 726 0.29 13.14 -1.58
N PRO A 727 1.51 13.12 -2.14
CA PRO A 727 2.74 13.14 -1.35
C PRO A 727 2.90 14.33 -0.41
N ASN A 728 2.32 15.46 -0.76
CA ASN A 728 2.32 16.72 0.00
C ASN A 728 1.05 17.54 -0.27
N GLN A 729 0.82 18.54 0.54
CA GLN A 729 -0.26 19.51 0.36
C GLN A 729 0.02 20.51 -0.78
N ASP A 730 -1.05 21.08 -1.28
CA ASP A 730 -1.08 22.11 -2.33
C ASP A 730 -0.61 23.49 -1.86
N GLU A 731 -0.67 24.49 -2.74
CA GLU A 731 -0.22 25.85 -2.47
C GLU A 731 -1.06 26.62 -1.45
N ASN A 732 -2.31 26.21 -1.19
CA ASN A 732 -3.17 26.90 -0.21
C ASN A 732 -2.54 26.96 1.17
N VAL A 733 -2.00 25.83 1.62
CA VAL A 733 -1.35 25.72 2.93
C VAL A 733 -0.17 26.69 3.09
N TYR A 734 0.52 26.98 1.99
CA TYR A 734 1.69 27.85 1.98
C TYR A 734 1.36 29.32 1.67
N THR A 735 0.15 29.58 1.19
CA THR A 735 -0.30 30.92 0.78
C THR A 735 -1.41 31.48 1.67
N ASN A 736 -1.58 30.89 2.87
CA ASN A 736 -2.62 31.29 3.81
C ASN A 736 -4.01 31.26 3.15
N ASP A 737 -4.42 30.09 2.69
CA ASP A 737 -5.67 29.81 1.97
C ASP A 737 -5.91 30.80 0.80
N TRP A 738 -4.88 30.96 -0.04
CA TRP A 738 -4.86 31.87 -1.19
C TRP A 738 -5.14 33.35 -0.84
N LEU A 739 -4.88 33.75 0.41
CA LEU A 739 -4.94 35.17 0.83
C LEU A 739 -3.60 35.91 0.62
N GLY A 740 -2.51 35.14 0.49
CA GLY A 740 -1.16 35.66 0.26
C GLY A 740 -0.20 35.41 1.45
N PRO A 741 1.09 35.54 1.21
CA PRO A 741 1.71 35.99 -0.04
C PRO A 741 1.67 34.88 -1.11
N PHE A 742 1.31 35.20 -2.34
CA PHE A 742 1.14 34.24 -3.45
C PHE A 742 2.45 33.60 -3.92
N TYR A 743 3.61 34.07 -3.51
CA TYR A 743 4.90 33.42 -3.68
C TYR A 743 5.18 32.37 -2.57
N GLY A 744 4.31 32.29 -1.57
CA GLY A 744 4.49 31.44 -0.38
C GLY A 744 4.63 29.96 -0.70
N PHE A 745 4.10 29.51 -1.81
CA PHE A 745 4.24 28.13 -2.28
C PHE A 745 5.70 27.69 -2.43
N THR A 746 6.65 28.60 -2.64
CA THR A 746 8.08 28.26 -2.65
C THR A 746 8.54 27.53 -1.37
N ARG A 747 7.81 27.65 -0.25
CA ARG A 747 8.09 26.92 1.00
C ARG A 747 7.86 25.41 0.90
N VAL A 748 7.16 24.91 -0.13
CA VAL A 748 7.03 23.48 -0.39
C VAL A 748 8.40 22.80 -0.58
N LEU A 749 9.43 23.56 -0.98
CA LEU A 749 10.79 23.08 -1.05
C LEU A 749 11.35 22.65 0.32
N GLU A 750 10.87 23.25 1.42
CA GLU A 750 11.19 22.79 2.78
C GLU A 750 10.55 21.41 3.06
N THR A 751 9.30 21.24 2.62
CA THR A 751 8.59 19.95 2.72
C THR A 751 9.30 18.85 1.91
N PHE A 752 9.75 19.17 0.71
CA PHE A 752 10.52 18.22 -0.10
C PHE A 752 11.84 17.81 0.57
N ASP A 753 12.57 18.75 1.17
CA ASP A 753 13.82 18.44 1.86
C ASP A 753 13.58 17.64 3.15
N LEU A 754 12.60 18.03 3.96
CA LEU A 754 12.29 17.39 5.25
C LEU A 754 11.60 16.01 5.13
N THR A 755 11.00 15.72 3.98
CA THR A 755 10.47 14.38 3.66
C THR A 755 11.48 13.49 2.93
N ASP A 756 12.69 13.99 2.63
CA ASP A 756 13.82 13.25 2.08
C ASP A 756 14.89 12.92 3.12
N LYS A 757 15.08 13.82 4.08
CA LYS A 757 16.20 13.73 5.05
C LYS A 757 15.72 13.99 6.47
N PRO A 758 16.20 13.20 7.48
CA PRO A 758 17.20 12.11 7.34
C PRO A 758 16.62 10.82 6.74
N LEU A 759 15.30 10.68 6.63
CA LEU A 759 14.59 9.51 6.10
C LEU A 759 13.74 9.94 4.91
N ARG A 760 13.71 9.11 3.86
CA ARG A 760 12.88 9.37 2.67
C ARG A 760 11.48 8.82 2.86
N PHE A 761 10.56 9.67 3.36
CA PHE A 761 9.16 9.32 3.55
C PHE A 761 8.32 9.44 2.28
N LYS A 762 8.62 10.44 1.43
CA LYS A 762 7.75 10.82 0.31
C LYS A 762 8.52 11.03 -0.99
N PRO A 763 7.89 10.75 -2.15
CA PRO A 763 8.34 11.31 -3.42
C PRO A 763 8.10 12.83 -3.45
N ILE A 764 8.46 13.50 -4.54
CA ILE A 764 8.14 14.90 -4.78
C ILE A 764 6.88 14.99 -5.63
N ASP A 765 5.95 15.87 -5.24
CA ASP A 765 4.78 16.22 -6.04
C ASP A 765 4.60 17.74 -6.08
N ILE A 766 4.66 18.33 -7.25
CA ILE A 766 4.29 19.74 -7.40
C ILE A 766 2.79 19.78 -7.60
N TYR A 767 2.05 19.87 -6.49
CA TYR A 767 0.61 19.85 -6.40
C TYR A 767 0.08 21.28 -6.24
N TYR A 768 -0.76 21.72 -7.18
CA TYR A 768 -1.33 23.08 -7.18
C TYR A 768 -2.65 23.13 -7.97
N HIS A 769 -3.36 24.28 -7.85
CA HIS A 769 -4.62 24.52 -8.53
C HIS A 769 -4.46 25.43 -9.75
N MET A 770 -5.45 25.39 -10.64
CA MET A 770 -5.46 26.23 -11.85
C MET A 770 -5.45 27.72 -11.53
N TYR A 771 -6.07 28.17 -10.43
CA TYR A 771 -6.06 29.60 -10.07
C TYR A 771 -4.64 30.17 -9.80
N SER A 772 -3.63 29.31 -9.59
CA SER A 772 -2.22 29.74 -9.53
C SER A 772 -1.77 30.49 -10.78
N GLY A 773 -2.45 30.31 -11.91
CA GLY A 773 -2.22 31.08 -13.12
C GLY A 773 -2.68 32.55 -13.07
N THR A 774 -3.44 32.97 -12.04
CA THR A 774 -4.00 34.33 -11.96
C THR A 774 -3.00 35.41 -11.58
N LYS A 775 -1.93 35.05 -10.86
CA LYS A 775 -0.98 35.99 -10.27
C LYS A 775 0.43 35.78 -10.84
N VAL A 776 1.12 36.87 -11.18
CA VAL A 776 2.53 36.81 -11.59
C VAL A 776 3.40 36.20 -10.49
N ALA A 777 3.11 36.50 -9.21
CA ALA A 777 3.88 36.03 -8.08
C ALA A 777 3.79 34.51 -7.92
N SER A 778 2.60 33.89 -8.11
CA SER A 778 2.44 32.45 -8.06
C SER A 778 3.06 31.73 -9.26
N LEU A 779 2.96 32.30 -10.45
CA LEU A 779 3.64 31.75 -11.65
C LEU A 779 5.17 31.77 -11.48
N HIS A 780 5.74 32.83 -10.89
CA HIS A 780 7.16 32.85 -10.54
C HIS A 780 7.52 31.83 -9.46
N ALA A 781 6.64 31.62 -8.46
CA ALA A 781 6.84 30.57 -7.45
C ALA A 781 6.87 29.18 -8.09
N LEU A 782 5.91 28.87 -8.95
CA LEU A 782 5.89 27.61 -9.71
C LEU A 782 7.17 27.43 -10.53
N ASP A 783 7.58 28.45 -11.28
CA ASP A 783 8.81 28.43 -12.08
C ASP A 783 10.06 28.15 -11.22
N GLN A 784 10.15 28.75 -10.04
CA GLN A 784 11.23 28.51 -9.08
C GLN A 784 11.21 27.08 -8.56
N ILE A 785 10.03 26.54 -8.21
CA ILE A 785 9.85 25.19 -7.68
C ILE A 785 10.24 24.15 -8.75
N PHE A 786 9.68 24.24 -9.97
CA PHE A 786 10.04 23.36 -11.08
C PHE A 786 11.55 23.40 -11.38
N SER A 787 12.11 24.62 -11.43
CA SER A 787 13.54 24.81 -11.69
C SER A 787 14.43 24.26 -10.57
N ALA A 788 14.00 24.31 -9.31
CA ALA A 788 14.73 23.72 -8.18
C ALA A 788 14.66 22.19 -8.22
N VAL A 789 13.47 21.62 -8.35
CA VAL A 789 13.26 20.17 -8.35
C VAL A 789 13.98 19.48 -9.51
N LEU A 790 13.96 20.06 -10.71
CA LEU A 790 14.64 19.49 -11.89
C LEU A 790 16.16 19.53 -11.82
N LYS A 791 16.77 20.23 -10.86
CA LYS A 791 18.19 20.18 -10.57
C LYS A 791 18.58 19.05 -9.62
N GLU A 792 17.58 18.48 -8.93
CA GLU A 792 17.79 17.38 -8.01
C GLU A 792 17.87 16.02 -8.73
N PRO A 793 18.39 14.97 -8.07
CA PRO A 793 18.44 13.62 -8.64
C PRO A 793 17.06 12.96 -8.64
N VAL A 794 16.08 13.52 -9.36
CA VAL A 794 14.72 13.04 -9.45
C VAL A 794 14.44 12.25 -10.74
N LEU A 795 13.45 11.38 -10.70
CA LEU A 795 12.87 10.68 -11.84
C LEU A 795 11.44 11.19 -12.07
N PRO A 796 11.20 12.00 -13.12
CA PRO A 796 9.86 12.39 -13.49
C PRO A 796 9.01 11.20 -13.93
N VAL A 797 7.86 11.02 -13.29
CA VAL A 797 6.92 9.91 -13.53
C VAL A 797 5.50 10.45 -13.69
N ARG A 798 4.60 9.64 -14.23
CA ARG A 798 3.17 9.92 -14.24
C ARG A 798 2.60 9.79 -12.83
N ILE A 799 1.54 10.51 -12.52
CA ILE A 799 0.83 10.31 -11.25
C ILE A 799 0.27 8.89 -11.12
N THR A 800 -0.22 8.33 -12.24
CA THR A 800 -0.71 6.94 -12.28
C THR A 800 0.38 5.89 -12.07
N ASP A 801 1.63 6.17 -12.44
CA ASP A 801 2.76 5.30 -12.09
C ASP A 801 2.97 5.24 -10.57
N TYR A 802 2.69 6.35 -9.85
CA TYR A 802 2.76 6.40 -8.39
C TYR A 802 1.56 5.69 -7.74
N THR A 803 0.32 5.96 -8.20
CA THR A 803 -0.86 5.31 -7.64
C THR A 803 -0.80 3.79 -7.80
N HIS A 804 -0.37 3.30 -8.95
CA HIS A 804 -0.15 1.87 -9.19
C HIS A 804 0.94 1.28 -8.27
N LYS A 805 2.04 2.02 -8.05
CA LYS A 805 3.06 1.58 -7.07
C LYS A 805 2.50 1.46 -5.65
N VAL A 806 1.67 2.41 -5.23
CA VAL A 806 1.04 2.37 -3.90
C VAL A 806 0.09 1.17 -3.78
N LEU A 807 -0.70 0.89 -4.82
CA LEU A 807 -1.62 -0.25 -4.82
C LEU A 807 -0.87 -1.59 -4.84
N ASP A 808 0.16 -1.74 -5.66
CA ASP A 808 1.04 -2.92 -5.67
C ASP A 808 1.78 -3.09 -4.34
N TRP A 809 2.25 -1.99 -3.74
CA TRP A 809 2.93 -2.00 -2.44
C TRP A 809 2.07 -2.63 -1.34
N ARG A 810 0.76 -2.42 -1.34
CA ARG A 810 -0.16 -3.00 -0.36
C ARG A 810 -0.18 -4.53 -0.40
N SER A 811 -0.26 -5.08 -1.60
CA SER A 811 -0.31 -6.53 -1.84
C SER A 811 1.06 -7.18 -1.92
N PHE A 812 2.15 -6.41 -2.02
CA PHE A 812 3.51 -6.90 -2.26
C PHE A 812 3.97 -7.90 -1.20
N ALA A 813 4.33 -9.11 -1.60
CA ALA A 813 4.79 -10.16 -0.69
C ALA A 813 6.29 -10.07 -0.41
N VAL A 814 6.64 -10.21 0.86
CA VAL A 814 8.03 -10.34 1.33
C VAL A 814 8.16 -11.63 2.12
N ALA A 815 9.04 -12.51 1.68
CA ALA A 815 9.31 -13.78 2.35
C ALA A 815 10.79 -13.95 2.66
N ARG A 816 11.09 -14.58 3.76
CA ARG A 816 12.44 -14.90 4.21
C ARG A 816 12.73 -16.38 3.93
N ALA A 817 13.88 -16.71 3.37
CA ALA A 817 14.32 -18.11 3.25
C ALA A 817 14.55 -18.71 4.64
N VAL A 818 14.07 -19.93 4.84
CA VAL A 818 14.25 -20.69 6.09
C VAL A 818 15.64 -21.34 6.07
N ALA A 819 16.48 -20.92 7.02
CA ALA A 819 17.82 -21.50 7.16
C ALA A 819 17.77 -22.96 7.65
N PRO A 820 18.62 -23.85 7.15
CA PRO A 820 18.72 -25.20 7.67
C PRO A 820 19.06 -25.23 9.17
N ALA A 821 18.47 -26.14 9.93
CA ALA A 821 18.78 -26.30 11.34
C ALA A 821 20.27 -26.63 11.54
N GLY A 822 20.93 -25.99 12.51
CA GLY A 822 22.34 -26.22 12.83
C GLY A 822 23.35 -25.40 12.01
N VAL A 823 22.92 -24.58 11.05
CA VAL A 823 23.79 -23.69 10.27
C VAL A 823 23.75 -22.29 10.87
N ALA A 824 24.80 -21.91 11.58
CA ALA A 824 24.93 -20.56 12.13
C ALA A 824 25.24 -19.53 11.02
N GLY A 825 24.61 -18.36 11.05
CA GLY A 825 24.94 -17.19 10.24
C GLY A 825 24.19 -17.03 8.92
N SER A 826 23.33 -17.97 8.51
CA SER A 826 22.55 -17.87 7.27
C SER A 826 21.08 -17.42 7.49
N ALA A 827 20.66 -17.29 8.74
CA ALA A 827 19.28 -16.92 9.06
C ALA A 827 19.03 -15.44 8.71
N GLY A 828 18.11 -15.16 7.78
CA GLY A 828 17.57 -13.84 7.50
C GLY A 828 18.32 -13.00 6.46
N SER A 829 19.27 -13.55 5.71
CA SER A 829 19.97 -12.82 4.64
C SER A 829 19.37 -13.00 3.24
N ASN A 830 18.53 -14.02 3.04
CA ASN A 830 17.94 -14.34 1.74
C ASN A 830 16.44 -14.07 1.75
N TRP A 831 16.00 -13.29 0.78
CA TRP A 831 14.63 -12.80 0.65
C TRP A 831 14.05 -13.14 -0.71
N ILE A 832 12.77 -13.48 -0.73
CA ILE A 832 11.97 -13.62 -1.94
C ILE A 832 10.91 -12.54 -1.88
N VAL A 833 10.79 -11.77 -2.95
CA VAL A 833 9.82 -10.69 -3.04
C VAL A 833 9.03 -10.80 -4.32
N ARG A 834 7.71 -10.50 -4.25
CA ARG A 834 6.80 -10.58 -5.40
C ARG A 834 5.67 -9.58 -5.27
N GLY A 835 5.36 -8.93 -6.39
CA GLY A 835 4.22 -8.04 -6.60
C GLY A 835 3.77 -8.07 -8.05
N ASP A 836 2.89 -7.16 -8.42
CA ASP A 836 2.30 -7.08 -9.76
C ASP A 836 3.24 -6.45 -10.81
N GLY A 837 4.40 -5.93 -10.38
CA GLY A 837 5.42 -5.36 -11.26
C GLY A 837 5.49 -3.84 -11.26
N GLU A 838 4.74 -3.16 -10.41
CA GLU A 838 4.82 -1.70 -10.27
C GLU A 838 5.82 -1.30 -9.17
N VAL A 839 5.90 -2.04 -8.06
CA VAL A 839 6.98 -1.92 -7.07
C VAL A 839 8.21 -2.64 -7.61
N ARG A 840 9.27 -1.89 -7.88
CA ARG A 840 10.54 -2.39 -8.44
C ARG A 840 11.75 -1.96 -7.64
N GLU A 841 11.53 -1.56 -6.39
CA GLU A 841 12.59 -1.15 -5.49
C GLU A 841 12.30 -1.57 -4.05
N LEU A 842 13.32 -2.07 -3.37
CA LEU A 842 13.31 -2.33 -1.94
C LEU A 842 14.27 -1.38 -1.25
N ARG A 843 13.96 -1.00 -0.02
CA ARG A 843 14.89 -0.32 0.86
C ARG A 843 15.38 -1.30 1.94
N ALA A 844 16.61 -1.75 1.82
CA ALA A 844 17.26 -2.58 2.81
C ALA A 844 17.86 -1.72 3.95
N PRO A 845 18.02 -2.27 5.17
CA PRO A 845 18.61 -1.54 6.28
C PRO A 845 20.00 -0.97 5.95
N PRO A 846 20.40 0.16 6.58
CA PRO A 846 21.73 0.74 6.38
C PRO A 846 22.85 -0.27 6.62
N GLY A 847 23.87 -0.26 5.76
CA GLY A 847 25.01 -1.19 5.83
C GLY A 847 24.77 -2.55 5.17
N SER A 848 23.55 -2.88 4.79
CA SER A 848 23.21 -4.10 4.04
C SER A 848 23.12 -3.79 2.55
N VAL A 849 23.72 -4.60 1.69
CA VAL A 849 23.67 -4.49 0.23
C VAL A 849 23.45 -5.87 -0.40
N PRO A 850 22.93 -5.96 -1.64
CA PRO A 850 22.76 -7.26 -2.28
C PRO A 850 24.10 -7.85 -2.72
N ASP A 851 24.27 -9.15 -2.50
CA ASP A 851 25.22 -9.97 -3.25
C ASP A 851 24.60 -10.28 -4.61
N LEU A 852 25.09 -9.63 -5.66
CA LEU A 852 24.53 -9.74 -7.02
C LEU A 852 24.78 -11.11 -7.68
N ARG A 853 25.72 -11.93 -7.18
CA ARG A 853 25.96 -13.29 -7.66
C ARG A 853 24.98 -14.28 -7.07
N ALA A 854 24.64 -14.06 -5.80
CA ALA A 854 23.71 -14.89 -5.07
C ALA A 854 22.25 -14.44 -5.21
N SER A 855 22.02 -13.25 -5.80
CA SER A 855 20.67 -12.69 -6.04
C SER A 855 20.20 -12.98 -7.47
N ALA A 856 18.89 -13.13 -7.65
CA ALA A 856 18.24 -13.26 -8.95
C ALA A 856 17.19 -12.14 -9.14
N GLY A 857 17.03 -11.66 -10.38
CA GLY A 857 16.10 -10.55 -10.70
C GLY A 857 16.61 -9.16 -10.31
N VAL A 858 17.67 -9.05 -9.51
CA VAL A 858 18.26 -7.77 -9.08
C VAL A 858 19.06 -7.15 -10.22
N THR A 859 18.69 -5.92 -10.60
CA THR A 859 19.37 -5.16 -11.66
C THR A 859 20.57 -4.38 -11.13
N GLY A 860 20.50 -3.96 -9.85
CA GLY A 860 21.52 -3.19 -9.19
C GLY A 860 21.07 -2.60 -7.86
N TYR A 861 21.79 -1.61 -7.37
CA TYR A 861 21.47 -0.94 -6.13
C TYR A 861 22.12 0.44 -6.00
N TYR A 862 21.52 1.27 -5.16
CA TYR A 862 22.03 2.59 -4.75
C TYR A 862 22.10 2.67 -3.22
N VAL A 863 23.22 3.16 -2.67
CA VAL A 863 23.37 3.36 -1.22
C VAL A 863 22.95 4.79 -0.88
N GLY A 864 21.83 4.94 -0.21
CA GLY A 864 21.31 6.20 0.32
C GLY A 864 21.71 6.45 1.77
N SER A 865 21.25 7.57 2.35
CA SER A 865 21.50 7.95 3.76
C SER A 865 20.71 7.09 4.75
N ASP A 866 19.55 6.61 4.37
CA ASP A 866 18.58 5.89 5.20
C ASP A 866 18.46 4.40 4.86
N GLY A 867 19.29 3.90 3.94
CA GLY A 867 19.33 2.51 3.56
C GLY A 867 19.88 2.26 2.16
N THR A 868 19.86 1.02 1.74
CA THR A 868 20.25 0.62 0.39
C THR A 868 19.02 0.37 -0.45
N TYR A 869 18.89 1.10 -1.55
CA TYR A 869 17.81 0.95 -2.53
C TYR A 869 18.20 -0.11 -3.56
N ILE A 870 17.49 -1.22 -3.58
CA ILE A 870 17.78 -2.40 -4.41
C ILE A 870 16.79 -2.43 -5.56
N HIS A 871 17.30 -2.38 -6.78
CA HIS A 871 16.51 -2.29 -8.01
C HIS A 871 16.25 -3.68 -8.61
N PHE A 872 15.04 -3.89 -9.13
CA PHE A 872 14.69 -5.05 -9.94
C PHE A 872 13.73 -4.66 -11.08
N ALA A 873 13.65 -5.49 -12.13
CA ALA A 873 12.98 -5.07 -13.36
C ALA A 873 11.52 -5.48 -13.46
N ASP A 874 11.11 -6.59 -12.84
CA ASP A 874 9.88 -7.32 -13.20
C ASP A 874 8.98 -7.64 -12.00
N GLY A 875 9.02 -6.86 -10.92
CA GLY A 875 8.16 -7.03 -9.74
C GLY A 875 8.48 -8.25 -8.86
N ALA A 876 9.48 -9.06 -9.22
CA ALA A 876 9.91 -10.22 -8.46
C ALA A 876 11.43 -10.32 -8.38
N ALA A 877 11.95 -10.67 -7.21
CA ALA A 877 13.37 -10.90 -7.02
C ALA A 877 13.65 -11.90 -5.89
N ALA A 878 14.80 -12.59 -6.00
CA ALA A 878 15.45 -13.26 -4.90
C ALA A 878 16.68 -12.44 -4.50
N VAL A 879 16.70 -11.92 -3.28
CA VAL A 879 17.72 -10.98 -2.81
C VAL A 879 18.53 -11.61 -1.69
N ALA A 880 19.81 -11.83 -1.94
CA ALA A 880 20.78 -12.21 -0.91
C ALA A 880 21.43 -10.95 -0.35
N LEU A 881 21.14 -10.59 0.90
CA LEU A 881 21.74 -9.45 1.57
C LEU A 881 23.06 -9.83 2.25
N THR A 882 24.02 -8.95 2.16
CA THR A 882 25.32 -9.07 2.83
C THR A 882 25.80 -7.71 3.35
N GLN A 883 26.84 -7.70 4.15
CA GLN A 883 27.46 -6.44 4.60
C GLN A 883 28.21 -5.75 3.46
N ALA A 884 28.16 -4.42 3.43
CA ALA A 884 28.70 -3.62 2.33
C ALA A 884 30.19 -3.90 2.01
N ASN A 885 31.03 -4.15 3.03
CA ASN A 885 32.44 -4.49 2.85
C ASN A 885 32.64 -5.87 2.18
N ALA A 886 31.80 -6.85 2.49
CA ALA A 886 31.85 -8.18 1.87
C ALA A 886 31.33 -8.12 0.42
N ALA A 887 30.32 -7.31 0.14
CA ALA A 887 29.74 -7.11 -1.18
C ALA A 887 30.74 -6.48 -2.18
N GLN A 888 31.65 -5.60 -1.73
CA GLN A 888 32.66 -5.03 -2.62
C GLN A 888 33.49 -6.10 -3.32
N THR A 889 33.81 -7.19 -2.62
CA THR A 889 34.52 -8.32 -3.20
C THR A 889 33.59 -9.22 -4.03
N ALA A 890 32.41 -9.54 -3.53
CA ALA A 890 31.44 -10.41 -4.19
C ALA A 890 30.93 -9.81 -5.51
N ASN A 891 30.66 -8.51 -5.54
CA ASN A 891 30.14 -7.78 -6.72
C ASN A 891 31.25 -7.25 -7.64
N ALA A 892 32.53 -7.38 -7.27
CA ALA A 892 33.64 -6.92 -8.11
C ALA A 892 33.52 -7.54 -9.50
N GLN A 893 33.71 -6.71 -10.54
CA GLN A 893 33.64 -7.10 -11.95
C GLN A 893 32.23 -7.44 -12.50
N LEU A 894 31.16 -7.39 -11.67
CA LEU A 894 29.82 -7.54 -12.18
C LEU A 894 29.24 -6.17 -12.55
N PRO A 895 28.94 -5.88 -13.82
CA PRO A 895 28.24 -4.66 -14.16
C PRO A 895 26.81 -4.69 -13.59
N TYR A 896 26.39 -3.56 -13.01
CA TYR A 896 25.04 -3.39 -12.49
C TYR A 896 24.59 -1.94 -12.62
N ILE A 897 23.28 -1.72 -12.60
CA ILE A 897 22.69 -0.39 -12.66
C ILE A 897 22.82 0.26 -11.29
N ALA A 898 23.66 1.29 -11.19
CA ALA A 898 23.81 2.07 -9.97
C ALA A 898 22.70 3.11 -9.85
N VAL A 899 22.38 3.80 -10.96
CA VAL A 899 21.33 4.81 -11.04
C VAL A 899 20.80 4.86 -12.48
N ALA A 900 19.49 5.04 -12.65
CA ALA A 900 18.93 5.35 -13.96
C ALA A 900 17.83 6.39 -13.87
N ASN A 901 17.75 7.32 -14.86
CA ASN A 901 16.67 8.28 -15.00
C ASN A 901 15.64 7.75 -16.00
N GLY A 902 14.97 6.70 -15.66
CA GLY A 902 14.00 5.97 -16.47
C GLY A 902 13.73 4.59 -15.92
N TYR A 903 12.93 3.84 -16.65
CA TYR A 903 12.48 2.51 -16.31
C TYR A 903 13.32 1.44 -16.97
N VAL A 904 13.68 0.41 -16.22
CA VAL A 904 14.40 -0.78 -16.68
C VAL A 904 13.42 -1.95 -16.72
N ARG A 905 13.43 -2.72 -17.82
CA ARG A 905 12.61 -3.90 -18.02
C ARG A 905 13.47 -5.05 -18.58
N GLN A 906 13.01 -6.28 -18.44
CA GLN A 906 13.60 -7.47 -19.05
C GLN A 906 15.11 -7.58 -18.85
N PHE A 907 15.58 -7.22 -17.64
CA PHE A 907 17.00 -7.25 -17.31
C PHE A 907 17.51 -8.68 -17.26
N ARG A 908 18.63 -8.93 -17.94
CA ARG A 908 19.32 -10.21 -17.90
C ARG A 908 20.83 -10.03 -17.88
N ARG A 909 21.51 -10.86 -17.12
CA ARG A 909 22.96 -10.98 -17.18
C ARG A 909 23.35 -11.89 -18.34
N THR A 910 24.36 -11.50 -19.11
CA THR A 910 24.93 -12.28 -20.20
C THR A 910 26.32 -12.79 -19.82
N SER A 911 26.92 -13.66 -20.64
CA SER A 911 28.32 -14.10 -20.43
C SER A 911 29.34 -12.97 -20.44
N HIS A 912 29.00 -11.84 -21.08
CA HIS A 912 29.91 -10.70 -21.29
C HIS A 912 29.38 -9.36 -20.77
N GLY A 913 28.29 -9.36 -19.97
CA GLY A 913 27.74 -8.10 -19.45
C GLY A 913 26.28 -8.17 -19.04
N VAL A 914 25.48 -7.20 -19.49
CA VAL A 914 24.05 -7.12 -19.21
C VAL A 914 23.26 -6.68 -20.43
N ALA A 915 22.01 -7.14 -20.56
CA ALA A 915 21.06 -6.66 -21.53
C ALA A 915 19.72 -6.36 -20.86
N PHE A 916 19.03 -5.31 -21.32
CA PHE A 916 17.76 -4.87 -20.76
C PHE A 916 17.03 -3.95 -21.75
N GLU A 917 15.77 -3.64 -21.47
CA GLU A 917 15.04 -2.55 -22.10
C GLU A 917 15.03 -1.32 -21.21
N PHE A 918 15.19 -0.14 -21.81
CA PHE A 918 15.23 1.13 -21.09
C PHE A 918 14.42 2.22 -21.79
N GLY A 919 13.68 3.00 -21.02
CA GLY A 919 12.91 4.18 -21.45
C GLY A 919 12.75 5.19 -20.34
N GLY A 920 12.59 6.46 -20.68
CA GLY A 920 12.37 7.54 -19.71
C GLY A 920 11.72 8.77 -20.35
N TYR A 921 11.09 9.61 -19.53
CA TYR A 921 10.35 10.79 -19.98
C TYR A 921 11.19 12.06 -20.08
N TYR A 922 12.19 12.21 -19.22
CA TYR A 922 12.97 13.45 -19.13
C TYR A 922 14.44 13.16 -18.96
N GLN A 923 15.28 13.62 -19.91
CA GLN A 923 16.73 13.43 -19.90
C GLN A 923 17.15 11.99 -19.45
N PRO A 924 16.67 10.95 -20.16
CA PRO A 924 16.91 9.58 -19.72
C PRO A 924 18.38 9.20 -19.80
N PHE A 925 18.88 8.57 -18.76
CA PHE A 925 20.26 8.03 -18.74
C PHE A 925 20.33 6.77 -17.87
N VAL A 926 21.35 5.97 -18.13
CA VAL A 926 21.74 4.86 -17.26
C VAL A 926 23.19 5.05 -16.85
N GLN A 927 23.44 4.89 -15.55
CA GLN A 927 24.79 4.81 -14.98
C GLN A 927 25.02 3.40 -14.44
N LEU A 928 26.01 2.72 -14.99
CA LEU A 928 26.43 1.39 -14.57
C LEU A 928 27.67 1.49 -13.71
N ALA A 929 27.70 0.74 -12.64
CA ALA A 929 28.92 0.45 -11.89
C ALA A 929 29.63 -0.79 -12.46
N ASN A 930 30.94 -0.91 -12.20
CA ASN A 930 31.80 -2.00 -12.68
C ASN A 930 31.76 -2.22 -14.21
N ALA A 931 31.58 -1.15 -14.98
CA ALA A 931 31.40 -1.17 -16.43
C ALA A 931 32.42 -0.31 -17.17
N GLY A 932 33.55 0.09 -16.57
CA GLY A 932 34.51 1.02 -17.14
C GLY A 932 35.15 0.53 -18.45
N THR A 933 35.23 -0.77 -18.69
CA THR A 933 35.77 -1.37 -19.93
C THR A 933 34.68 -1.76 -20.93
N CYS A 934 33.40 -1.58 -20.59
CA CYS A 934 32.28 -2.04 -21.41
C CYS A 934 31.97 -1.09 -22.56
N SER A 935 31.38 -1.62 -23.64
CA SER A 935 30.72 -0.88 -24.72
C SER A 935 29.21 -0.97 -24.60
N VAL A 936 28.50 -0.01 -25.16
CA VAL A 936 27.03 0.05 -25.12
C VAL A 936 26.47 0.13 -26.53
N GLN A 937 25.45 -0.66 -26.80
CA GLN A 937 24.62 -0.57 -27.99
C GLN A 937 23.16 -0.32 -27.55
N VAL A 938 22.47 0.57 -28.22
CA VAL A 938 21.04 0.84 -28.05
C VAL A 938 20.36 0.59 -29.39
N ALA A 939 19.35 -0.27 -29.42
CA ALA A 939 18.69 -0.72 -30.66
C ALA A 939 19.70 -1.18 -31.71
N GLY A 940 20.74 -1.91 -31.31
CA GLY A 940 21.81 -2.44 -32.22
C GLY A 940 22.81 -1.40 -32.69
N ARG A 941 22.77 -0.15 -32.24
CA ARG A 941 23.69 0.92 -32.63
C ARG A 941 24.62 1.29 -31.47
N PRO A 942 25.94 1.42 -31.75
CA PRO A 942 26.87 1.92 -30.75
C PRO A 942 26.47 3.31 -30.25
N LEU A 943 26.55 3.54 -28.96
CA LEU A 943 26.22 4.80 -28.34
C LEU A 943 27.46 5.47 -27.72
N ALA A 944 27.44 6.82 -27.73
CA ALA A 944 28.44 7.61 -27.02
C ALA A 944 28.29 7.39 -25.51
N ILE A 945 29.41 7.13 -24.83
CA ILE A 945 29.47 6.82 -23.42
C ILE A 945 30.43 7.75 -22.70
N GLN A 946 30.10 8.10 -21.47
CA GLN A 946 30.95 8.81 -20.54
C GLN A 946 31.51 7.82 -19.53
N ARG A 947 32.82 7.87 -19.25
CA ARG A 947 33.50 6.99 -18.28
C ARG A 947 34.02 7.81 -17.12
N SER A 948 33.84 7.27 -15.91
CA SER A 948 34.43 7.81 -14.69
C SER A 948 34.90 6.65 -13.81
N GLY A 949 36.20 6.34 -13.87
CA GLY A 949 36.77 5.17 -13.20
C GLY A 949 36.10 3.86 -13.68
N ALA A 950 35.58 3.08 -12.73
CA ALA A 950 34.89 1.84 -13.02
C ALA A 950 33.42 2.06 -13.48
N SER A 951 32.92 3.29 -13.52
CA SER A 951 31.55 3.60 -13.91
C SER A 951 31.44 4.01 -15.37
N LEU A 952 30.30 3.69 -15.98
CA LEU A 952 29.92 4.06 -17.34
C LEU A 952 28.54 4.70 -17.33
N ARG A 953 28.39 5.84 -18.02
CA ARG A 953 27.10 6.51 -18.20
C ARG A 953 26.82 6.72 -19.69
N PHE A 954 25.56 6.54 -20.06
CA PHE A 954 25.04 6.86 -21.39
C PHE A 954 23.63 7.46 -21.29
N GLU A 955 23.26 8.20 -22.33
CA GLU A 955 21.96 8.87 -22.42
C GLU A 955 21.17 8.30 -23.61
N THR A 956 19.85 8.27 -23.49
CA THR A 956 18.96 7.84 -24.56
C THR A 956 17.94 8.93 -24.89
N PRO A 957 17.29 8.90 -26.07
CA PRO A 957 16.21 9.83 -26.35
C PRO A 957 15.04 9.67 -25.36
N ALA A 958 14.46 10.78 -24.95
CA ALA A 958 13.26 10.80 -24.13
C ALA A 958 12.03 10.29 -24.89
N SER A 959 11.11 9.64 -24.19
CA SER A 959 9.78 9.33 -24.74
C SER A 959 9.01 10.63 -24.95
N ALA A 960 8.56 10.88 -26.17
CA ALA A 960 7.88 12.13 -26.52
C ALA A 960 6.42 12.19 -26.04
N ALA A 961 5.87 11.03 -25.68
CA ALA A 961 4.49 10.85 -25.24
C ALA A 961 4.45 10.05 -23.92
N LEU A 962 3.28 10.02 -23.27
CA LEU A 962 3.04 9.25 -22.05
C LEU A 962 3.24 7.73 -22.25
N GLN A 963 3.07 7.23 -23.47
CA GLN A 963 3.45 5.86 -23.78
C GLN A 963 4.97 5.74 -23.81
N MET A 964 5.51 4.91 -22.94
CA MET A 964 6.95 4.69 -22.82
C MET A 964 7.50 4.00 -24.07
N ASN A 965 8.54 4.59 -24.67
CA ASN A 965 9.29 4.00 -25.76
C ASN A 965 10.53 3.29 -25.20
N TYR A 966 10.38 2.00 -24.92
CA TYR A 966 11.49 1.17 -24.48
C TYR A 966 12.43 0.85 -25.65
N GLN A 967 13.73 1.01 -25.40
CA GLN A 967 14.80 0.68 -26.33
C GLN A 967 15.61 -0.49 -25.80
N PRO A 968 15.89 -1.53 -26.60
CA PRO A 968 16.78 -2.60 -26.17
C PRO A 968 18.21 -2.07 -26.01
N VAL A 969 18.82 -2.38 -24.88
CA VAL A 969 20.18 -1.98 -24.50
C VAL A 969 21.04 -3.23 -24.29
N GLU A 970 22.21 -3.25 -24.92
CA GLU A 970 23.21 -4.26 -24.70
C GLU A 970 24.52 -3.62 -24.21
N VAL A 971 25.02 -4.11 -23.08
CA VAL A 971 26.28 -3.68 -22.47
C VAL A 971 27.24 -4.86 -22.53
N ASN A 972 28.30 -4.73 -23.31
CA ASN A 972 29.29 -5.77 -23.54
C ASN A 972 30.64 -5.35 -22.93
N CYS A 973 31.15 -6.10 -22.00
CA CYS A 973 32.38 -5.86 -21.28
C CYS A 973 33.49 -6.77 -21.83
N ALA A 974 34.65 -6.18 -22.05
CA ALA A 974 35.85 -6.97 -22.36
C ALA A 974 36.17 -7.82 -21.13
N GLY A 975 36.32 -9.13 -21.31
CA GLY A 975 36.64 -10.09 -20.25
C GLY A 975 38.03 -9.88 -19.68
#